data_2aa5cb5ed0308555c05410571aee5f14
#
_entry.id   2aa5cb5ed0308555c05410571aee5f14
#
_cell.length_a   1.000
_cell.length_b   1.000
_cell.length_c   1.000
_cell.angle_alpha   90.00
_cell.angle_beta   90.00
_cell.angle_gamma   90.00
#
_symmetry.space_group_name_H-M   'P 1'
#
loop_
_entity.id
_entity.type
_entity.pdbx_description
1 polymer ?
#
loop_
_entity_poly.entity_id
_entity_poly.type
_entity_poly.pdbx_seq_one_letter_code
_entity_poly.pdbx_strand_id
1 'polypeptide(L)'
;MSGRGISLIVTILVLSVLSPLGSPQASTSVWSGVVSFPDGVTIESNEVVQVSPGTEIRLGDGKSVDVKGRFTILGHSDDPVILNSIDGKHNGIRFLEDSRGLGSYVSNLEIQDNSYGISMWNSDPTLRNITIFNPDFVGVDLFSGSNPAIDNLTIEGGGQDVHGISNTWRYGIGLSVGSGSSPILDGLSASGLITRAVNVWGGSGGLFSNMSITNISGATIAVSTGIWIEDSVILIKDSRLNYSDNGVYVRHISEGFTTRPTLENITISNSKYRGIMVEQYNRSKWNELSVNAIIRNTTVSGTGGPLAQTSGLGLAGLELNTSGAVINGLDLQGNHAPGLKAYMIDGSSKFQNVTSRSDGSRSISSNLADTSGIYLRSANWPVKLHDISVYDSIGSGILLWKGGATGTNWTAQNSGGAGIDIREFHPEVIGVKSVMNQLVGIQVIDSSNVRIEHANTSFNGQGASSDQSGAGFLFLRSNDVVSSGKDVMCLECRSTEDRSGFSIIDSIDLQLKNISVFDPSSGKAILADGTGLQRPGYVEILGAEIRSNHTEPGISLQSIDGRLRDVDFSGALFEWSANGLVPSSIQDSTLELSSHCTVFSNFLDLRGTNVSFGCQNGNPIEFTSSNITMVDASIVGGSTLSLSSGSNVNWVSSTNLSSPLSDDPDDKLMISWFIDVEVTNQNGFGIPFATVGLSFDRLQENSTTTLPYSGTSRLGPFTGKVWTPSDGWSQTTNVLTNCSYIGYEVSMGQVQLNDDLDITCSIDLPNQAPFIVWETPLPNSVYGSSERIVFNATDSWDMDYDSLSFSWVSSIDGTLSSPSGGTPFFIANDPLNSSLFLSDGEHTIELTVCDSTGRCSTMERIVTLLNLPPLMSVATLPEISPFGVMSLGMTANATVDLSGTLDPENDSLECWVLTSYGDNISLEPPCNRPHQVVFAPQEDTFTVTIEVSDGTNQPVSWAFTIDHYNQLPVINYEIIRSGLSSDDMMLISFLGTEDPEGDGLYFSIYSDIQGMIWT
;
A
#
# COMPACT_ATOMS: atom_id res chain seq x y z
N MET A 1 -6.94 -20.24 16.35
CA MET A 1 -7.36 -21.65 16.39
C MET A 1 -6.09 -22.49 16.48
N SER A 2 -5.94 -23.26 17.53
CA SER A 2 -4.73 -23.96 17.87
C SER A 2 -4.51 -25.17 16.93
N GLY A 3 -3.51 -25.05 16.06
CA GLY A 3 -2.99 -26.20 15.30
C GLY A 3 -1.98 -26.97 16.17
N ARG A 4 -2.35 -28.13 16.64
CA ARG A 4 -1.44 -29.05 17.29
C ARG A 4 -0.44 -29.59 16.27
N GLY A 5 0.85 -29.34 16.51
CA GLY A 5 1.94 -30.05 15.83
C GLY A 5 1.86 -31.53 16.18
N ILE A 6 1.78 -32.37 15.17
CA ILE A 6 1.90 -33.83 15.34
C ILE A 6 3.39 -34.15 15.35
N SER A 7 3.92 -34.40 16.54
CA SER A 7 5.24 -34.98 16.69
C SER A 7 5.10 -36.49 16.47
N LEU A 8 5.58 -36.97 15.32
CA LEU A 8 5.60 -38.40 15.04
C LEU A 8 6.85 -38.99 15.70
N ILE A 9 6.68 -39.60 16.86
CA ILE A 9 7.73 -40.41 17.50
C ILE A 9 7.63 -41.84 16.93
N VAL A 10 8.63 -42.22 16.13
CA VAL A 10 8.75 -43.60 15.63
C VAL A 10 9.77 -44.31 16.49
N THR A 11 9.29 -45.22 17.36
CA THR A 11 10.15 -46.10 18.14
C THR A 11 10.43 -47.37 17.33
N ILE A 12 11.69 -47.61 16.95
CA ILE A 12 12.06 -48.77 16.11
C ILE A 12 12.99 -49.72 16.89
N LEU A 13 12.63 -50.98 16.91
CA LEU A 13 13.39 -52.09 17.49
C LEU A 13 14.23 -52.76 16.37
N VAL A 14 15.51 -53.02 16.62
CA VAL A 14 16.50 -53.43 15.62
C VAL A 14 16.68 -54.93 15.54
N LEU A 15 16.88 -55.45 14.33
CA LEU A 15 17.31 -56.79 14.01
C LEU A 15 18.63 -56.86 13.25
N SER A 16 19.43 -57.79 13.65
CA SER A 16 20.71 -58.12 13.01
C SER A 16 20.49 -58.74 11.63
N VAL A 17 21.09 -58.13 10.59
CA VAL A 17 21.10 -58.67 9.22
C VAL A 17 22.39 -59.46 8.98
N LEU A 18 22.24 -60.72 8.46
CA LEU A 18 23.34 -61.51 7.90
C LEU A 18 23.87 -60.81 6.63
N SER A 19 25.12 -60.38 6.66
CA SER A 19 25.82 -59.76 5.54
C SER A 19 26.11 -60.78 4.40
N PRO A 20 26.03 -60.36 3.12
CA PRO A 20 26.56 -61.16 2.01
C PRO A 20 28.10 -61.13 2.06
N LEU A 21 28.69 -62.26 1.80
CA LEU A 21 30.13 -62.49 1.73
C LEU A 21 30.81 -61.60 0.69
N GLY A 22 31.72 -60.67 1.13
CA GLY A 22 32.65 -60.04 0.24
C GLY A 22 33.05 -58.58 0.45
N SER A 23 32.49 -57.88 1.42
CA SER A 23 33.01 -56.56 1.80
C SER A 23 34.07 -56.68 2.91
N PRO A 24 35.14 -55.85 2.91
CA PRO A 24 36.08 -55.85 4.00
C PRO A 24 35.34 -55.58 5.30
N GLN A 25 35.43 -56.46 6.27
CA GLN A 25 34.79 -56.36 7.56
C GLN A 25 35.34 -55.09 8.25
N ALA A 26 34.49 -54.12 8.54
CA ALA A 26 34.89 -52.90 9.24
C ALA A 26 35.56 -53.28 10.58
N SER A 27 36.79 -52.75 10.83
CA SER A 27 37.45 -52.95 12.12
C SER A 27 36.74 -52.10 13.16
N THR A 28 36.18 -52.70 14.19
CA THR A 28 35.52 -51.98 15.29
C THR A 28 36.47 -51.86 16.46
N SER A 29 36.73 -50.64 16.92
CA SER A 29 37.49 -50.37 18.14
C SER A 29 36.66 -49.60 19.15
N VAL A 30 36.89 -49.86 20.43
CA VAL A 30 36.21 -49.18 21.52
C VAL A 30 37.27 -48.38 22.33
N TRP A 31 37.00 -47.10 22.53
CA TRP A 31 37.81 -46.27 23.38
C TRP A 31 37.14 -46.13 24.77
N SER A 32 37.89 -46.32 25.87
CA SER A 32 37.41 -46.19 27.21
C SER A 32 38.50 -45.76 28.17
N GLY A 33 38.13 -45.05 29.26
CA GLY A 33 39.10 -44.46 30.24
C GLY A 33 39.87 -43.29 29.62
N VAL A 34 41.16 -43.20 29.84
CA VAL A 34 42.02 -42.16 29.29
C VAL A 34 42.73 -42.66 28.03
N VAL A 35 42.45 -42.08 26.87
CA VAL A 35 43.16 -42.40 25.62
C VAL A 35 43.90 -41.15 25.13
N SER A 36 45.20 -41.31 24.76
CA SER A 36 46.07 -40.20 24.38
C SER A 36 46.61 -40.35 22.97
N PHE A 37 46.50 -39.29 22.19
CA PHE A 37 47.02 -39.23 20.80
C PHE A 37 47.89 -37.98 20.63
N PRO A 38 49.16 -38.00 21.02
CA PRO A 38 50.07 -36.83 20.92
C PRO A 38 50.24 -36.34 19.47
N ASP A 39 50.18 -37.22 18.49
CA ASP A 39 50.32 -36.92 17.07
C ASP A 39 48.95 -36.80 16.34
N GLY A 40 47.81 -36.85 17.05
CA GLY A 40 46.48 -36.97 16.48
C GLY A 40 46.12 -38.41 16.09
N VAL A 41 44.92 -38.61 15.62
CA VAL A 41 44.43 -39.91 15.16
C VAL A 41 43.55 -39.79 13.94
N THR A 42 43.66 -40.71 13.01
CA THR A 42 42.76 -40.82 11.85
C THR A 42 41.94 -42.11 11.97
N ILE A 43 40.62 -41.98 11.90
CA ILE A 43 39.68 -43.12 11.77
C ILE A 43 39.47 -43.34 10.29
N GLU A 44 40.01 -44.38 9.73
CA GLU A 44 39.99 -44.63 8.28
C GLU A 44 38.60 -45.10 7.82
N SER A 45 38.28 -44.97 6.54
CA SER A 45 36.95 -45.19 5.97
C SER A 45 36.35 -46.58 6.23
N ASN A 46 37.21 -47.57 6.51
CA ASN A 46 36.80 -48.93 6.88
C ASN A 46 36.82 -49.22 8.38
N GLU A 47 36.94 -48.15 9.20
CA GLU A 47 36.99 -48.30 10.65
C GLU A 47 35.70 -47.77 11.30
N VAL A 48 35.29 -48.42 12.37
CA VAL A 48 34.23 -47.98 13.27
C VAL A 48 34.83 -47.82 14.66
N VAL A 49 34.80 -46.59 15.19
CA VAL A 49 35.24 -46.30 16.55
C VAL A 49 34.09 -45.94 17.41
N GLN A 50 33.96 -46.60 18.54
CA GLN A 50 32.97 -46.29 19.57
C GLN A 50 33.67 -45.80 20.84
N VAL A 51 33.23 -44.69 21.40
CA VAL A 51 33.74 -44.10 22.64
C VAL A 51 32.74 -44.29 23.76
N SER A 52 33.17 -44.90 24.85
CA SER A 52 32.34 -45.21 26.01
C SER A 52 32.12 -43.95 26.88
N PRO A 53 31.04 -43.87 27.69
CA PRO A 53 30.86 -42.81 28.67
C PRO A 53 32.06 -42.65 29.62
N GLY A 54 32.33 -41.43 30.05
CA GLY A 54 33.42 -41.07 30.95
C GLY A 54 34.81 -41.20 30.35
N THR A 55 34.93 -41.43 29.05
CA THR A 55 36.25 -41.45 28.36
C THR A 55 36.81 -40.05 28.25
N GLU A 56 38.10 -39.93 28.60
CA GLU A 56 38.88 -38.73 28.35
C GLU A 56 39.81 -38.95 27.13
N ILE A 57 39.59 -38.21 26.07
CA ILE A 57 40.43 -38.23 24.85
C ILE A 57 41.41 -37.06 24.95
N ARG A 58 42.72 -37.34 24.89
CA ARG A 58 43.79 -36.34 24.97
C ARG A 58 44.53 -36.21 23.65
N LEU A 59 44.59 -35.00 23.12
CA LEU A 59 45.30 -34.68 21.85
C LEU A 59 46.53 -33.81 22.12
N GLY A 60 47.56 -33.93 21.28
CA GLY A 60 48.69 -33.01 21.27
C GLY A 60 48.31 -31.61 20.71
N ASP A 61 49.23 -30.64 20.89
CA ASP A 61 49.06 -29.28 20.39
C ASP A 61 48.82 -29.25 18.88
N GLY A 62 47.78 -28.55 18.43
CA GLY A 62 47.40 -28.45 17.02
C GLY A 62 46.93 -29.78 16.36
N LYS A 63 46.73 -30.86 17.13
CA LYS A 63 46.29 -32.18 16.63
C LYS A 63 44.76 -32.33 16.68
N SER A 64 44.26 -33.31 15.90
CA SER A 64 42.83 -33.57 15.75
C SER A 64 42.50 -35.06 15.73
N VAL A 65 41.22 -35.40 15.93
CA VAL A 65 40.67 -36.70 15.53
C VAL A 65 40.10 -36.51 14.14
N ASP A 66 40.75 -37.08 13.12
CA ASP A 66 40.30 -37.00 11.73
C ASP A 66 39.41 -38.20 11.41
N VAL A 67 38.18 -37.94 11.03
CA VAL A 67 37.17 -39.01 10.82
C VAL A 67 36.87 -39.15 9.34
N LYS A 68 37.29 -40.29 8.76
CA LYS A 68 36.92 -40.75 7.42
C LYS A 68 35.98 -41.93 7.51
N GLY A 69 35.98 -42.66 8.63
CA GLY A 69 35.14 -43.80 8.94
C GLY A 69 33.95 -43.42 9.81
N ARG A 70 33.38 -44.40 10.49
CA ARG A 70 32.28 -44.13 11.45
C ARG A 70 32.83 -43.88 12.86
N PHE A 71 32.45 -42.74 13.41
CA PHE A 71 32.81 -42.37 14.77
C PHE A 71 31.58 -42.17 15.64
N THR A 72 31.47 -42.92 16.72
CA THR A 72 30.33 -42.90 17.62
C THR A 72 30.80 -42.58 19.05
N ILE A 73 30.36 -41.46 19.59
CA ILE A 73 30.59 -41.04 20.99
C ILE A 73 29.28 -41.20 21.73
N LEU A 74 29.26 -42.00 22.78
CA LEU A 74 28.08 -42.27 23.59
C LEU A 74 28.32 -41.86 25.02
N GLY A 75 28.57 -40.58 25.27
CA GLY A 75 28.63 -40.03 26.65
C GLY A 75 27.26 -40.09 27.33
N HIS A 76 27.26 -40.00 28.65
CA HIS A 76 26.04 -39.86 29.47
C HIS A 76 26.00 -38.47 30.08
N SER A 77 24.80 -37.94 30.40
CA SER A 77 24.69 -36.61 31.03
C SER A 77 25.48 -36.46 32.31
N ASP A 78 25.57 -37.52 33.12
CA ASP A 78 26.31 -37.56 34.38
C ASP A 78 27.76 -38.06 34.23
N ASP A 79 28.14 -38.54 33.05
CA ASP A 79 29.45 -39.08 32.73
C ASP A 79 29.82 -38.77 31.25
N PRO A 80 30.01 -37.49 30.92
CA PRO A 80 30.28 -37.08 29.52
C PRO A 80 31.64 -37.60 29.05
N VAL A 81 31.80 -37.69 27.75
CA VAL A 81 33.12 -37.87 27.15
C VAL A 81 33.82 -36.49 27.12
N ILE A 82 35.08 -36.44 27.51
CA ILE A 82 35.87 -35.21 27.57
C ILE A 82 36.97 -35.30 26.50
N LEU A 83 37.00 -34.28 25.62
CA LEU A 83 38.14 -34.07 24.70
C LEU A 83 38.97 -32.92 25.19
N ASN A 84 40.23 -33.20 25.50
CA ASN A 84 41.12 -32.26 26.15
C ASN A 84 42.51 -32.23 25.47
N SER A 85 43.38 -31.32 25.85
CA SER A 85 44.77 -31.25 25.34
C SER A 85 45.76 -31.93 26.26
N ILE A 86 46.83 -32.48 25.68
CA ILE A 86 48.01 -32.94 26.47
C ILE A 86 48.91 -31.72 26.81
N ASP A 87 49.06 -30.84 25.81
CA ASP A 87 49.92 -29.65 25.85
C ASP A 87 49.39 -28.61 24.83
N GLY A 88 49.16 -27.39 25.20
CA GLY A 88 48.67 -26.34 24.32
C GLY A 88 47.19 -26.47 23.99
N LYS A 89 46.81 -26.32 22.71
CA LYS A 89 45.38 -26.38 22.25
C LYS A 89 45.25 -27.31 21.05
N HIS A 90 44.31 -28.23 21.10
CA HIS A 90 44.05 -29.14 20.00
C HIS A 90 43.04 -28.55 18.96
N ASN A 91 42.97 -29.22 17.77
CA ASN A 91 42.06 -28.83 16.68
C ASN A 91 40.77 -29.69 16.64
N GLY A 92 40.40 -30.33 17.73
CA GLY A 92 39.13 -31.00 17.91
C GLY A 92 38.90 -32.23 17.05
N ILE A 93 37.64 -32.42 16.64
CA ILE A 93 37.19 -33.53 15.78
C ILE A 93 36.90 -32.99 14.39
N ARG A 94 37.43 -33.63 13.34
CA ARG A 94 37.29 -33.26 11.97
C ARG A 94 36.60 -34.38 11.17
N PHE A 95 35.31 -34.21 10.84
CA PHE A 95 34.59 -35.11 9.96
C PHE A 95 34.93 -34.74 8.51
N LEU A 96 35.52 -35.68 7.79
CA LEU A 96 35.94 -35.51 6.40
C LEU A 96 34.91 -36.13 5.45
N GLU A 97 34.97 -35.77 4.18
CA GLU A 97 34.03 -36.22 3.13
C GLU A 97 33.80 -37.74 3.11
N ASP A 98 34.86 -38.52 3.31
CA ASP A 98 34.76 -39.99 3.33
C ASP A 98 33.86 -40.51 4.47
N SER A 99 33.55 -39.72 5.51
CA SER A 99 32.68 -40.08 6.62
C SER A 99 31.21 -39.85 6.30
N ARG A 100 30.87 -39.21 5.19
CA ARG A 100 29.50 -38.89 4.80
C ARG A 100 28.63 -40.14 4.68
N GLY A 101 27.45 -40.09 5.28
CA GLY A 101 26.48 -41.21 5.23
C GLY A 101 26.89 -42.47 6.02
N LEU A 102 28.02 -42.46 6.75
CA LEU A 102 28.43 -43.59 7.57
C LEU A 102 27.75 -43.62 8.97
N GLY A 103 26.89 -42.62 9.27
CA GLY A 103 26.08 -42.58 10.48
C GLY A 103 26.91 -42.30 11.74
N SER A 104 27.88 -41.40 11.65
CA SER A 104 28.59 -40.93 12.83
C SER A 104 27.65 -40.18 13.78
N TYR A 105 27.77 -40.50 15.07
CA TYR A 105 26.91 -39.96 16.12
C TYR A 105 27.71 -39.54 17.34
N VAL A 106 27.53 -38.32 17.79
CA VAL A 106 28.26 -37.75 18.93
C VAL A 106 27.24 -37.24 19.94
N SER A 107 27.28 -37.78 21.15
CA SER A 107 26.41 -37.32 22.25
C SER A 107 27.14 -37.17 23.57
N ASN A 108 26.73 -36.11 24.30
CA ASN A 108 27.24 -35.73 25.61
C ASN A 108 28.79 -35.68 25.61
N LEU A 109 29.32 -34.78 24.77
CA LEU A 109 30.75 -34.52 24.61
C LEU A 109 31.08 -33.12 25.15
N GLU A 110 32.11 -33.04 25.98
CA GLU A 110 32.73 -31.77 26.42
C GLU A 110 34.08 -31.58 25.71
N ILE A 111 34.29 -30.43 25.12
CA ILE A 111 35.55 -30.07 24.43
C ILE A 111 36.21 -28.90 25.18
N GLN A 112 37.41 -29.10 25.64
CA GLN A 112 38.19 -28.14 26.40
C GLN A 112 39.57 -27.93 25.74
N ASP A 113 40.25 -26.83 26.06
CA ASP A 113 41.57 -26.51 25.52
C ASP A 113 41.71 -26.64 23.99
N ASN A 114 40.78 -26.01 23.27
CA ASN A 114 40.71 -26.20 21.83
C ASN A 114 40.91 -24.89 21.06
N SER A 115 41.53 -25.00 19.86
CA SER A 115 41.53 -23.95 18.86
C SER A 115 40.28 -24.06 17.98
N TYR A 116 39.89 -25.29 17.61
CA TYR A 116 38.65 -25.63 16.95
C TYR A 116 37.95 -26.74 17.73
N GLY A 117 36.60 -26.72 17.80
CA GLY A 117 35.87 -27.80 18.46
C GLY A 117 35.55 -28.95 17.52
N ILE A 118 34.55 -28.79 16.64
CA ILE A 118 34.18 -29.79 15.65
C ILE A 118 34.14 -29.14 14.25
N SER A 119 34.82 -29.77 13.30
CA SER A 119 34.81 -29.31 11.90
C SER A 119 34.25 -30.40 10.98
N MET A 120 33.46 -29.99 9.96
CA MET A 120 32.80 -30.89 9.04
C MET A 120 33.08 -30.46 7.61
N TRP A 121 33.48 -31.39 6.78
CA TRP A 121 33.78 -31.17 5.35
C TRP A 121 33.00 -32.17 4.53
N ASN A 122 31.88 -31.72 3.89
CA ASN A 122 30.98 -32.56 3.12
C ASN A 122 30.55 -33.83 3.92
N SER A 123 30.18 -33.64 5.18
CA SER A 123 29.85 -34.73 6.11
C SER A 123 28.68 -34.35 7.01
N ASP A 124 27.86 -35.34 7.39
CA ASP A 124 26.57 -35.13 8.06
C ASP A 124 26.46 -35.96 9.36
N PRO A 125 27.36 -35.82 10.38
CA PRO A 125 27.18 -36.50 11.65
C PRO A 125 25.99 -35.94 12.43
N THR A 126 25.42 -36.73 13.34
CA THR A 126 24.46 -36.23 14.32
C THR A 126 25.19 -35.82 15.60
N LEU A 127 24.94 -34.61 16.05
CA LEU A 127 25.50 -34.05 17.30
C LEU A 127 24.40 -33.82 18.32
N ARG A 128 24.58 -34.27 19.55
CA ARG A 128 23.59 -34.07 20.61
C ARG A 128 24.26 -33.76 21.95
N ASN A 129 23.79 -32.75 22.65
CA ASN A 129 24.32 -32.30 23.96
C ASN A 129 25.85 -32.10 23.91
N ILE A 130 26.31 -31.23 23.06
CA ILE A 130 27.73 -30.92 22.91
C ILE A 130 28.04 -29.61 23.65
N THR A 131 29.10 -29.61 24.47
CA THR A 131 29.58 -28.40 25.14
C THR A 131 31.02 -28.12 24.72
N ILE A 132 31.28 -26.89 24.27
CA ILE A 132 32.57 -26.45 23.80
C ILE A 132 32.99 -25.22 24.62
N PHE A 133 34.17 -25.28 25.24
CA PHE A 133 34.70 -24.20 26.08
C PHE A 133 35.83 -23.44 25.37
N ASN A 134 35.72 -22.12 25.30
CA ASN A 134 36.77 -21.17 24.87
C ASN A 134 37.47 -21.53 23.57
N PRO A 135 36.78 -21.85 22.44
CA PRO A 135 37.45 -22.09 21.17
C PRO A 135 38.20 -20.82 20.69
N ASP A 136 39.46 -20.94 20.27
CA ASP A 136 40.17 -19.78 19.74
C ASP A 136 39.54 -19.27 18.45
N PHE A 137 39.20 -20.18 17.55
CA PHE A 137 38.72 -19.82 16.23
C PHE A 137 37.21 -20.12 16.09
N VAL A 138 36.82 -21.37 16.02
CA VAL A 138 35.41 -21.77 15.78
C VAL A 138 35.02 -22.97 16.62
N GLY A 139 33.89 -22.89 17.30
CA GLY A 139 33.34 -24.01 18.06
C GLY A 139 32.91 -25.16 17.14
N VAL A 140 31.97 -24.90 16.23
CA VAL A 140 31.52 -25.85 15.20
C VAL A 140 31.61 -25.18 13.82
N ASP A 141 32.33 -25.80 12.88
CA ASP A 141 32.63 -25.23 11.56
C ASP A 141 32.19 -26.19 10.44
N LEU A 142 31.25 -25.77 9.59
CA LEU A 142 30.64 -26.54 8.54
C LEU A 142 31.01 -26.01 7.15
N PHE A 143 31.51 -26.89 6.27
CA PHE A 143 31.94 -26.56 4.91
C PHE A 143 31.40 -27.54 3.87
N SER A 144 31.43 -27.08 2.62
CA SER A 144 31.26 -27.92 1.43
C SER A 144 30.01 -28.79 1.41
N GLY A 145 28.86 -28.23 1.83
CA GLY A 145 27.57 -28.90 1.80
C GLY A 145 27.36 -29.88 2.97
N SER A 146 27.97 -29.60 4.13
CA SER A 146 27.72 -30.37 5.35
C SER A 146 26.34 -30.05 5.95
N ASN A 147 25.50 -31.08 6.19
CA ASN A 147 24.13 -30.91 6.65
C ASN A 147 23.83 -31.72 7.93
N PRO A 148 24.59 -31.53 9.05
CA PRO A 148 24.37 -32.29 10.26
C PRO A 148 23.04 -31.91 10.94
N ALA A 149 22.51 -32.89 11.72
CA ALA A 149 21.51 -32.61 12.74
C ALA A 149 22.22 -32.29 14.07
N ILE A 150 21.94 -31.10 14.63
CA ILE A 150 22.55 -30.64 15.88
C ILE A 150 21.44 -30.36 16.88
N ASP A 151 21.47 -31.02 18.03
CA ASP A 151 20.55 -30.88 19.13
C ASP A 151 21.29 -30.54 20.42
N ASN A 152 20.94 -29.43 21.05
CA ASN A 152 21.56 -28.90 22.28
C ASN A 152 23.09 -28.67 22.16
N LEU A 153 23.48 -27.65 21.46
CA LEU A 153 24.87 -27.20 21.40
C LEU A 153 25.11 -26.05 22.41
N THR A 154 26.09 -26.19 23.26
CA THR A 154 26.52 -25.13 24.18
C THR A 154 27.93 -24.69 23.85
N ILE A 155 28.15 -23.36 23.70
CA ILE A 155 29.46 -22.79 23.45
C ILE A 155 29.69 -21.63 24.41
N GLU A 156 30.68 -21.76 25.28
CA GLU A 156 30.97 -20.78 26.33
C GLU A 156 32.34 -20.15 26.13
N GLY A 157 32.37 -18.83 25.98
CA GLY A 157 33.59 -18.08 25.69
C GLY A 157 34.17 -18.33 24.30
N GLY A 158 35.25 -17.68 23.92
CA GLY A 158 36.03 -17.94 22.74
C GLY A 158 36.61 -16.70 22.06
N GLY A 159 37.81 -16.87 21.53
CA GLY A 159 38.53 -15.84 20.79
C GLY A 159 39.36 -14.87 21.66
N GLN A 160 39.27 -14.92 22.99
CA GLN A 160 39.96 -14.00 23.88
C GLN A 160 41.49 -14.09 23.77
N ASP A 161 42.01 -15.29 23.63
CA ASP A 161 43.45 -15.56 23.57
C ASP A 161 44.09 -15.12 22.26
N VAL A 162 43.34 -15.05 21.21
CA VAL A 162 43.80 -14.66 19.85
C VAL A 162 43.36 -13.25 19.43
N HIS A 163 42.58 -12.57 20.27
CA HIS A 163 42.14 -11.21 20.00
C HIS A 163 43.33 -10.24 19.93
N GLY A 164 43.45 -9.54 18.83
CA GLY A 164 44.57 -8.60 18.54
C GLY A 164 45.83 -9.24 18.00
N ILE A 165 45.94 -10.56 17.95
CA ILE A 165 47.08 -11.31 17.39
C ILE A 165 46.82 -11.76 15.96
N SER A 166 45.52 -12.14 15.67
CA SER A 166 45.11 -12.60 14.36
C SER A 166 44.59 -11.47 13.50
N ASN A 167 45.11 -11.30 12.30
CA ASN A 167 44.55 -10.40 11.27
C ASN A 167 43.34 -10.99 10.56
N THR A 168 42.87 -12.15 10.96
CA THR A 168 41.72 -12.82 10.35
C THR A 168 40.47 -12.59 11.22
N TRP A 169 39.36 -12.32 10.60
CA TRP A 169 38.04 -12.18 11.25
C TRP A 169 37.42 -13.54 11.72
N ARG A 170 38.19 -14.65 11.58
CA ARG A 170 37.75 -16.02 11.93
C ARG A 170 38.26 -16.44 13.31
N TYR A 171 37.93 -15.73 14.35
CA TYR A 171 38.22 -16.11 15.73
C TYR A 171 37.03 -15.80 16.63
N GLY A 172 36.84 -16.62 17.68
CA GLY A 172 35.75 -16.46 18.62
C GLY A 172 34.38 -16.57 17.95
N ILE A 173 34.22 -17.54 17.05
CA ILE A 173 32.95 -17.88 16.38
C ILE A 173 32.37 -19.14 17.06
N GLY A 174 31.09 -19.10 17.41
CA GLY A 174 30.42 -20.28 17.95
C GLY A 174 30.17 -21.34 16.87
N LEU A 175 29.21 -21.09 15.99
CA LEU A 175 28.85 -21.94 14.88
C LEU A 175 29.09 -21.21 13.57
N SER A 176 29.87 -21.79 12.66
CA SER A 176 30.10 -21.29 11.31
C SER A 176 29.49 -22.27 10.29
N VAL A 177 28.68 -21.75 9.37
CA VAL A 177 27.98 -22.53 8.33
C VAL A 177 28.30 -21.90 6.99
N GLY A 178 29.08 -22.58 6.19
CA GLY A 178 29.60 -22.01 4.96
C GLY A 178 29.55 -22.98 3.76
N SER A 179 29.77 -22.40 2.57
CA SER A 179 29.94 -23.15 1.32
C SER A 179 28.80 -24.11 1.00
N GLY A 180 27.57 -23.63 1.06
CA GLY A 180 26.36 -24.40 0.70
C GLY A 180 25.91 -25.41 1.77
N SER A 181 26.40 -25.32 3.00
CA SER A 181 25.94 -26.18 4.11
C SER A 181 24.57 -25.75 4.63
N SER A 182 23.76 -26.74 5.04
CA SER A 182 22.36 -26.49 5.45
C SER A 182 21.95 -27.36 6.65
N PRO A 183 22.53 -27.15 7.85
CA PRO A 183 22.24 -27.96 9.02
C PRO A 183 20.83 -27.71 9.60
N ILE A 184 20.35 -28.68 10.37
CA ILE A 184 19.23 -28.51 11.28
C ILE A 184 19.78 -28.33 12.68
N LEU A 185 19.55 -27.17 13.28
CA LEU A 185 19.98 -26.85 14.64
C LEU A 185 18.77 -26.63 15.55
N ASP A 186 18.65 -27.41 16.58
CA ASP A 186 17.67 -27.21 17.64
C ASP A 186 18.37 -27.07 19.00
N GLY A 187 18.26 -25.91 19.60
CA GLY A 187 18.92 -25.60 20.85
C GLY A 187 20.40 -25.22 20.68
N LEU A 188 20.67 -23.91 20.69
CA LEU A 188 22.03 -23.37 20.84
C LEU A 188 22.08 -22.45 22.06
N SER A 189 23.00 -22.73 22.99
CA SER A 189 23.40 -21.79 24.04
C SER A 189 24.78 -21.25 23.71
N ALA A 190 24.89 -19.98 23.34
CA ALA A 190 26.18 -19.36 23.02
C ALA A 190 26.41 -18.10 23.85
N SER A 191 27.55 -18.01 24.53
CA SER A 191 27.83 -16.87 25.39
C SER A 191 29.33 -16.50 25.44
N GLY A 192 29.62 -15.21 25.64
CA GLY A 192 30.99 -14.72 25.88
C GLY A 192 31.93 -14.81 24.68
N LEU A 193 31.41 -14.95 23.47
CA LEU A 193 32.21 -14.99 22.25
C LEU A 193 32.54 -13.57 21.77
N ILE A 194 33.75 -13.41 21.24
CA ILE A 194 34.24 -12.08 20.81
C ILE A 194 33.64 -11.65 19.47
N THR A 195 33.48 -12.59 18.52
CA THR A 195 33.12 -12.22 17.16
C THR A 195 31.68 -12.53 16.80
N ARG A 196 31.26 -13.79 16.78
CA ARG A 196 29.92 -14.20 16.35
C ARG A 196 29.46 -15.45 17.08
N ALA A 197 28.23 -15.49 17.53
CA ALA A 197 27.68 -16.76 18.01
C ALA A 197 27.33 -17.67 16.82
N VAL A 198 26.71 -17.13 15.77
CA VAL A 198 26.37 -17.85 14.55
C VAL A 198 26.86 -17.05 13.34
N ASN A 199 27.51 -17.73 12.41
CA ASN A 199 28.03 -17.16 11.15
C ASN A 199 27.60 -18.03 9.96
N VAL A 200 26.67 -17.53 9.11
CA VAL A 200 26.16 -18.23 7.94
C VAL A 200 26.59 -17.48 6.69
N TRP A 201 27.23 -18.15 5.72
CA TRP A 201 27.80 -17.50 4.56
C TRP A 201 27.90 -18.40 3.31
N GLY A 202 28.05 -17.79 2.15
CA GLY A 202 28.43 -18.48 0.92
C GLY A 202 27.36 -19.45 0.36
N GLY A 203 26.13 -19.00 0.23
CA GLY A 203 25.02 -19.81 -0.29
C GLY A 203 24.51 -20.88 0.67
N SER A 204 24.83 -20.72 1.96
CA SER A 204 24.42 -21.68 2.98
C SER A 204 22.99 -21.42 3.45
N GLY A 205 22.40 -22.41 4.14
CA GLY A 205 21.05 -22.33 4.64
C GLY A 205 20.85 -23.06 5.97
N GLY A 206 19.67 -23.60 6.17
CA GLY A 206 19.31 -24.43 7.31
C GLY A 206 18.13 -23.92 8.13
N LEU A 207 17.76 -24.75 9.10
CA LEU A 207 16.72 -24.43 10.08
C LEU A 207 17.36 -24.34 11.47
N PHE A 208 17.28 -23.15 12.11
CA PHE A 208 17.80 -22.90 13.42
C PHE A 208 16.69 -22.52 14.38
N SER A 209 16.56 -23.24 15.46
CA SER A 209 15.51 -23.03 16.46
C SER A 209 16.04 -23.06 17.89
N ASN A 210 15.29 -22.44 18.80
CA ASN A 210 15.51 -22.49 20.25
C ASN A 210 16.92 -22.00 20.66
N MET A 211 17.43 -20.95 20.05
CA MET A 211 18.76 -20.42 20.36
C MET A 211 18.69 -19.41 21.52
N SER A 212 19.66 -19.47 22.41
CA SER A 212 19.93 -18.50 23.48
C SER A 212 21.34 -17.94 23.30
N ILE A 213 21.47 -16.71 22.86
CA ILE A 213 22.73 -16.04 22.54
C ILE A 213 22.92 -14.86 23.47
N THR A 214 24.04 -14.82 24.20
CA THR A 214 24.29 -13.74 25.15
C THR A 214 25.73 -13.26 25.15
N ASN A 215 25.93 -11.96 25.39
CA ASN A 215 27.26 -11.36 25.63
C ASN A 215 28.27 -11.60 24.47
N ILE A 216 27.87 -11.26 23.25
CA ILE A 216 28.74 -11.33 22.07
C ILE A 216 29.35 -9.94 21.81
N SER A 217 30.58 -9.74 22.29
CA SER A 217 31.23 -8.42 22.28
C SER A 217 32.75 -8.53 22.40
N GLY A 218 33.46 -7.48 21.99
CA GLY A 218 34.91 -7.36 22.23
C GLY A 218 35.74 -7.22 20.95
N ALA A 219 35.23 -7.61 19.77
CA ALA A 219 35.88 -7.31 18.49
C ALA A 219 35.63 -5.85 18.08
N THR A 220 36.12 -5.43 16.90
CA THR A 220 35.77 -4.13 16.35
C THR A 220 34.29 -4.05 16.05
N ILE A 221 33.71 -2.86 16.15
CA ILE A 221 32.27 -2.54 16.07
C ILE A 221 31.48 -3.24 14.92
N ALA A 222 32.13 -3.51 13.81
CA ALA A 222 31.48 -4.13 12.64
C ALA A 222 31.39 -5.66 12.68
N VAL A 223 31.98 -6.32 13.65
CA VAL A 223 32.25 -7.76 13.64
C VAL A 223 31.56 -8.54 14.74
N SER A 224 31.44 -7.96 15.95
CA SER A 224 30.77 -8.63 17.08
C SER A 224 29.26 -8.67 16.86
N THR A 225 28.73 -9.84 16.57
CA THR A 225 27.32 -10.04 16.19
C THR A 225 26.78 -11.34 16.77
N GLY A 226 25.57 -11.32 17.28
CA GLY A 226 24.91 -12.55 17.71
C GLY A 226 24.75 -13.52 16.54
N ILE A 227 24.09 -13.10 15.46
CA ILE A 227 23.90 -13.90 14.24
C ILE A 227 24.29 -13.08 13.01
N TRP A 228 25.29 -13.56 12.26
CA TRP A 228 25.72 -13.00 10.99
C TRP A 228 25.26 -13.87 9.83
N ILE A 229 24.62 -13.25 8.83
CA ILE A 229 24.09 -13.93 7.64
C ILE A 229 24.58 -13.18 6.41
N GLU A 230 25.35 -13.86 5.56
CA GLU A 230 25.95 -13.28 4.35
C GLU A 230 25.66 -14.19 3.17
N ASP A 231 25.10 -13.64 2.09
CA ASP A 231 24.81 -14.36 0.84
C ASP A 231 24.12 -15.71 1.04
N SER A 232 23.10 -15.77 1.90
CA SER A 232 22.53 -17.02 2.37
C SER A 232 21.02 -16.95 2.63
N VAL A 233 20.36 -18.11 2.51
CA VAL A 233 18.93 -18.28 2.78
C VAL A 233 18.76 -19.20 3.98
N ILE A 234 18.20 -18.67 5.09
CA ILE A 234 18.09 -19.40 6.36
C ILE A 234 16.78 -19.10 7.07
N LEU A 235 16.24 -20.09 7.76
CA LEU A 235 15.12 -19.91 8.70
C LEU A 235 15.62 -19.96 10.14
N ILE A 236 15.42 -18.88 10.90
CA ILE A 236 15.73 -18.78 12.31
C ILE A 236 14.41 -18.52 13.03
N LYS A 237 14.13 -19.33 14.05
CA LYS A 237 12.89 -19.19 14.83
C LYS A 237 13.08 -19.42 16.33
N ASP A 238 12.11 -18.94 17.11
CA ASP A 238 11.97 -19.22 18.55
C ASP A 238 13.26 -18.97 19.34
N SER A 239 13.95 -17.83 19.06
CA SER A 239 15.31 -17.59 19.57
C SER A 239 15.42 -16.28 20.34
N ARG A 240 16.37 -16.21 21.29
CA ARG A 240 16.62 -15.05 22.13
C ARG A 240 18.07 -14.61 22.04
N LEU A 241 18.28 -13.30 21.82
CA LEU A 241 19.59 -12.67 21.78
C LEU A 241 19.63 -11.53 22.81
N ASN A 242 20.66 -11.49 23.63
CA ASN A 242 20.79 -10.47 24.67
C ASN A 242 22.26 -10.03 24.86
N TYR A 243 22.47 -8.73 25.10
CA TYR A 243 23.78 -8.13 25.31
C TYR A 243 24.82 -8.44 24.20
N SER A 244 24.47 -8.31 22.96
CA SER A 244 25.42 -8.38 21.85
C SER A 244 25.80 -6.98 21.35
N ASP A 245 26.93 -6.82 20.69
CA ASP A 245 27.27 -5.57 20.02
C ASP A 245 26.23 -5.29 18.92
N ASN A 246 25.96 -6.26 18.02
CA ASN A 246 24.81 -6.29 17.14
C ASN A 246 24.03 -7.60 17.39
N GLY A 247 22.72 -7.55 17.31
CA GLY A 247 21.89 -8.76 17.46
C GLY A 247 21.98 -9.65 16.22
N VAL A 248 21.29 -9.29 15.14
CA VAL A 248 21.32 -9.98 13.85
C VAL A 248 21.85 -9.05 12.76
N TYR A 249 22.78 -9.52 11.96
CA TYR A 249 23.35 -8.77 10.84
C TYR A 249 23.20 -9.58 9.54
N VAL A 250 22.43 -9.05 8.60
CA VAL A 250 22.17 -9.62 7.29
C VAL A 250 22.89 -8.79 6.24
N ARG A 251 23.67 -9.42 5.39
CA ARG A 251 24.48 -8.74 4.39
C ARG A 251 24.46 -9.49 3.06
N HIS A 252 24.31 -8.76 1.97
CA HIS A 252 24.52 -9.28 0.62
C HIS A 252 25.76 -8.64 -0.02
N ILE A 253 26.68 -9.46 -0.52
CA ILE A 253 27.94 -8.99 -1.11
C ILE A 253 28.11 -9.47 -2.55
N SER A 254 27.82 -10.76 -2.81
CA SER A 254 28.26 -11.45 -4.02
C SER A 254 27.13 -11.65 -5.01
N GLU A 255 27.37 -11.30 -6.26
CA GLU A 255 26.45 -11.64 -7.36
C GLU A 255 26.32 -13.16 -7.50
N GLY A 256 25.13 -13.64 -7.84
CA GLY A 256 24.85 -15.07 -8.02
C GLY A 256 24.36 -15.79 -6.76
N PHE A 257 24.27 -15.10 -5.62
CA PHE A 257 23.62 -15.60 -4.42
C PHE A 257 22.34 -14.82 -4.11
N THR A 258 21.42 -15.48 -3.42
CA THR A 258 20.22 -14.84 -2.85
C THR A 258 20.43 -14.70 -1.34
N THR A 259 20.15 -13.52 -0.79
CA THR A 259 20.16 -13.30 0.66
C THR A 259 18.73 -13.06 1.14
N ARG A 260 18.11 -14.10 1.67
CA ARG A 260 16.71 -14.05 2.10
C ARG A 260 16.49 -14.81 3.42
N PRO A 261 17.00 -14.29 4.53
CA PRO A 261 16.74 -14.90 5.83
C PRO A 261 15.28 -14.71 6.25
N THR A 262 14.75 -15.70 6.95
CA THR A 262 13.48 -15.60 7.68
C THR A 262 13.77 -15.61 9.18
N LEU A 263 13.34 -14.56 9.87
CA LEU A 263 13.42 -14.40 11.32
C LEU A 263 12.00 -14.49 11.88
N GLU A 264 11.72 -15.48 12.70
CA GLU A 264 10.39 -15.74 13.22
C GLU A 264 10.41 -15.97 14.74
N ASN A 265 9.57 -15.27 15.48
CA ASN A 265 9.50 -15.35 16.96
C ASN A 265 10.85 -15.06 17.63
N ILE A 266 11.56 -14.04 17.18
CA ILE A 266 12.87 -13.67 17.72
C ILE A 266 12.73 -12.57 18.76
N THR A 267 13.42 -12.70 19.88
CA THR A 267 13.55 -11.64 20.87
C THR A 267 15.00 -11.16 20.91
N ILE A 268 15.23 -9.89 20.66
CA ILE A 268 16.54 -9.26 20.71
C ILE A 268 16.49 -8.14 21.75
N SER A 269 17.42 -8.16 22.70
CA SER A 269 17.45 -7.16 23.76
C SER A 269 18.87 -6.65 24.04
N ASN A 270 18.95 -5.38 24.42
CA ASN A 270 20.17 -4.73 24.90
C ASN A 270 21.36 -4.82 23.92
N SER A 271 21.10 -4.80 22.61
CA SER A 271 22.19 -4.71 21.63
C SER A 271 22.84 -3.34 21.72
N LYS A 272 24.19 -3.29 21.72
CA LYS A 272 24.92 -2.05 21.90
C LYS A 272 24.75 -1.07 20.73
N TYR A 273 24.67 -1.56 19.49
CA TYR A 273 24.56 -0.74 18.29
C TYR A 273 23.22 -0.95 17.58
N ARG A 274 22.95 -2.16 17.08
CA ARG A 274 21.75 -2.49 16.31
C ARG A 274 21.11 -3.77 16.81
N GLY A 275 19.78 -3.79 16.85
CA GLY A 275 19.06 -5.03 17.07
C GLY A 275 19.14 -5.93 15.84
N ILE A 276 18.65 -5.44 14.71
CA ILE A 276 18.74 -6.11 13.41
C ILE A 276 19.28 -5.12 12.38
N MET A 277 20.21 -5.57 11.55
CA MET A 277 20.72 -4.83 10.40
C MET A 277 20.56 -5.65 9.14
N VAL A 278 19.99 -5.06 8.10
CA VAL A 278 19.90 -5.65 6.75
C VAL A 278 20.50 -4.68 5.74
N GLU A 279 21.54 -5.09 5.02
CA GLU A 279 22.18 -4.23 4.03
C GLU A 279 22.61 -4.97 2.77
N GLN A 280 22.59 -4.24 1.66
CA GLN A 280 23.28 -4.63 0.44
C GLN A 280 24.60 -3.86 0.35
N TYR A 281 25.73 -4.56 0.43
CA TYR A 281 27.04 -3.94 0.46
C TYR A 281 27.55 -3.50 -0.92
N ASN A 282 27.21 -4.24 -1.98
CA ASN A 282 27.61 -3.90 -3.34
C ASN A 282 26.69 -2.82 -3.93
N ARG A 283 27.12 -1.57 -3.85
CA ARG A 283 26.35 -0.38 -4.27
C ARG A 283 26.34 -0.13 -5.78
N SER A 284 26.99 -0.95 -6.58
CA SER A 284 27.10 -0.72 -8.03
C SER A 284 25.82 -1.02 -8.81
N LYS A 285 24.86 -1.75 -8.22
CA LYS A 285 23.56 -2.09 -8.81
C LYS A 285 22.40 -1.63 -7.91
N TRP A 286 22.13 -0.35 -7.91
CA TRP A 286 21.05 0.25 -7.13
C TRP A 286 19.63 -0.14 -7.59
N ASN A 287 19.51 -0.72 -8.76
CA ASN A 287 18.24 -1.06 -9.39
C ASN A 287 17.80 -2.51 -9.15
N GLU A 288 18.64 -3.35 -8.57
CA GLU A 288 18.33 -4.74 -8.26
C GLU A 288 18.67 -5.01 -6.79
N LEU A 289 17.67 -4.98 -5.92
CA LEU A 289 17.85 -5.33 -4.52
C LEU A 289 17.82 -6.84 -4.35
N SER A 290 18.99 -7.42 -4.07
CA SER A 290 19.18 -8.87 -3.90
C SER A 290 18.95 -9.34 -2.46
N VAL A 291 18.67 -8.43 -1.54
CA VAL A 291 18.39 -8.75 -0.12
C VAL A 291 16.94 -8.51 0.20
N ASN A 292 16.26 -9.52 0.66
CA ASN A 292 14.88 -9.41 1.10
C ASN A 292 14.66 -10.24 2.38
N ALA A 293 14.84 -9.62 3.55
CA ALA A 293 14.64 -10.29 4.82
C ALA A 293 13.14 -10.44 5.14
N ILE A 294 12.75 -11.60 5.66
CA ILE A 294 11.40 -11.84 6.17
C ILE A 294 11.47 -11.81 7.69
N ILE A 295 10.72 -10.91 8.33
CA ILE A 295 10.69 -10.73 9.78
C ILE A 295 9.26 -10.92 10.28
N ARG A 296 9.06 -11.88 11.18
CA ARG A 296 7.75 -12.21 11.73
C ARG A 296 7.79 -12.30 13.26
N ASN A 297 6.79 -11.72 13.90
CA ASN A 297 6.59 -11.82 15.35
C ASN A 297 7.87 -11.58 16.16
N THR A 298 8.61 -10.55 15.83
CA THR A 298 9.95 -10.29 16.38
C THR A 298 9.89 -9.07 17.30
N THR A 299 10.56 -9.16 18.45
CA THR A 299 10.70 -8.07 19.40
C THR A 299 12.13 -7.60 19.49
N VAL A 300 12.36 -6.28 19.42
CA VAL A 300 13.69 -5.67 19.60
C VAL A 300 13.61 -4.59 20.66
N SER A 301 14.41 -4.69 21.72
CA SER A 301 14.33 -3.76 22.83
C SER A 301 15.68 -3.32 23.37
N GLY A 302 15.73 -2.10 23.90
CA GLY A 302 16.90 -1.57 24.62
C GLY A 302 18.18 -1.41 23.78
N THR A 303 18.05 -1.29 22.46
CA THR A 303 19.19 -1.15 21.54
C THR A 303 19.79 0.25 21.62
N GLY A 304 21.12 0.37 21.42
CA GLY A 304 21.81 1.66 21.35
C GLY A 304 22.14 2.29 22.69
N GLY A 305 22.59 1.51 23.66
CA GLY A 305 22.91 2.00 25.02
C GLY A 305 23.97 3.12 25.07
N PRO A 306 24.27 3.66 26.28
CA PRO A 306 25.05 4.90 26.45
C PRO A 306 26.48 4.88 25.84
N LEU A 307 27.04 3.72 25.63
CA LEU A 307 28.39 3.55 25.07
C LEU A 307 28.44 3.65 23.54
N ALA A 308 27.30 3.58 22.87
CA ALA A 308 27.25 3.64 21.41
C ALA A 308 27.41 5.07 20.83
N GLN A 309 27.27 6.08 21.67
CA GLN A 309 27.20 7.50 21.29
C GLN A 309 28.50 8.07 20.66
N THR A 310 29.62 7.39 20.76
CA THR A 310 30.93 7.89 20.28
C THR A 310 31.33 7.34 18.91
N SER A 311 30.55 6.45 18.31
CA SER A 311 31.04 5.68 17.16
C SER A 311 30.69 6.23 15.78
N GLY A 312 29.81 7.25 15.67
CA GLY A 312 29.38 7.81 14.38
C GLY A 312 28.60 6.84 13.47
N LEU A 313 28.28 5.65 13.97
CA LEU A 313 27.50 4.64 13.26
C LEU A 313 26.00 4.89 13.46
N GLY A 314 25.19 4.62 12.42
CA GLY A 314 23.75 4.63 12.54
C GLY A 314 23.31 3.59 13.57
N LEU A 315 22.38 3.97 14.43
CA LEU A 315 21.81 3.12 15.47
C LEU A 315 20.34 2.93 15.19
N ALA A 316 19.82 1.73 15.40
CA ALA A 316 18.38 1.47 15.30
C ALA A 316 18.02 0.13 15.97
N GLY A 317 16.78 -0.04 16.36
CA GLY A 317 16.24 -1.36 16.68
C GLY A 317 16.30 -2.27 15.45
N LEU A 318 15.70 -1.85 14.33
CA LEU A 318 15.86 -2.43 13.01
C LEU A 318 16.40 -1.38 12.05
N GLU A 319 17.52 -1.65 11.38
CA GLU A 319 18.09 -0.82 10.31
C GLU A 319 18.04 -1.57 8.98
N LEU A 320 17.38 -0.97 7.98
CA LEU A 320 17.35 -1.43 6.59
C LEU A 320 18.16 -0.43 5.74
N ASN A 321 19.20 -0.88 5.07
CA ASN A 321 20.05 -0.01 4.29
C ASN A 321 20.25 -0.57 2.87
N THR A 322 19.66 0.10 1.89
CA THR A 322 19.70 -0.33 0.47
C THR A 322 19.23 -1.79 0.34
N SER A 323 18.11 -2.13 0.95
CA SER A 323 17.62 -3.52 1.03
C SER A 323 16.09 -3.56 1.08
N GLY A 324 15.49 -4.69 0.68
CA GLY A 324 14.08 -4.98 0.87
C GLY A 324 13.82 -5.74 2.17
N ALA A 325 12.61 -5.65 2.69
CA ALA A 325 12.14 -6.47 3.79
C ALA A 325 10.63 -6.70 3.77
N VAL A 326 10.21 -7.89 4.14
CA VAL A 326 8.81 -8.23 4.41
C VAL A 326 8.65 -8.43 5.92
N ILE A 327 7.96 -7.50 6.56
CA ILE A 327 7.76 -7.49 8.01
C ILE A 327 6.30 -7.75 8.33
N ASN A 328 6.05 -8.70 9.23
CA ASN A 328 4.71 -8.93 9.76
C ASN A 328 4.81 -9.26 11.26
N GLY A 329 4.46 -8.27 12.08
CA GLY A 329 4.60 -8.37 13.54
C GLY A 329 6.03 -8.04 13.99
N LEU A 330 6.31 -6.76 14.19
CA LEU A 330 7.56 -6.26 14.75
C LEU A 330 7.25 -5.31 15.91
N ASP A 331 7.76 -5.63 17.10
CA ASP A 331 7.62 -4.80 18.29
C ASP A 331 8.98 -4.23 18.71
N LEU A 332 9.10 -2.92 18.68
CA LEU A 332 10.29 -2.16 18.97
C LEU A 332 10.07 -1.39 20.28
N GLN A 333 10.94 -1.58 21.28
CA GLN A 333 10.68 -1.04 22.61
C GLN A 333 11.92 -0.43 23.27
N GLY A 334 11.83 0.84 23.65
CA GLY A 334 12.84 1.52 24.45
C GLY A 334 14.24 1.48 23.81
N ASN A 335 14.31 1.48 22.50
CA ASN A 335 15.58 1.61 21.79
C ASN A 335 16.09 3.05 21.94
N HIS A 336 17.36 3.23 22.27
CA HIS A 336 17.94 4.57 22.42
C HIS A 336 18.14 5.31 21.11
N ALA A 337 17.86 4.67 20.01
CA ALA A 337 17.89 5.13 18.63
C ALA A 337 16.48 4.94 18.02
N PRO A 338 16.22 5.29 16.76
CA PRO A 338 14.98 4.97 16.12
C PRO A 338 14.62 3.49 16.28
N GLY A 339 13.36 3.21 16.53
CA GLY A 339 12.91 1.82 16.56
C GLY A 339 13.19 1.17 15.20
N LEU A 340 12.69 1.78 14.11
CA LEU A 340 12.95 1.35 12.74
C LEU A 340 13.59 2.50 11.94
N LYS A 341 14.70 2.20 11.27
CA LYS A 341 15.39 3.11 10.35
C LYS A 341 15.57 2.43 9.01
N ALA A 342 14.82 2.87 8.01
CA ALA A 342 14.86 2.33 6.66
C ALA A 342 15.38 3.38 5.68
N TYR A 343 16.44 3.07 4.98
CA TYR A 343 17.13 3.97 4.07
C TYR A 343 17.30 3.33 2.69
N MET A 344 16.80 3.99 1.64
CA MET A 344 16.88 3.53 0.25
C MET A 344 16.31 2.10 0.06
N ILE A 345 15.15 1.88 0.59
CA ILE A 345 14.38 0.64 0.39
C ILE A 345 13.56 0.70 -0.89
N ASP A 346 13.17 -0.44 -1.41
CA ASP A 346 12.39 -0.54 -2.65
C ASP A 346 10.90 -0.82 -2.41
N GLY A 347 10.13 -0.78 -3.49
CA GLY A 347 8.69 -1.05 -3.48
C GLY A 347 8.31 -2.51 -3.20
N SER A 348 9.26 -3.44 -3.18
CA SER A 348 9.00 -4.83 -2.74
C SER A 348 8.86 -4.92 -1.22
N SER A 349 9.30 -3.88 -0.49
CA SER A 349 9.21 -3.84 0.96
C SER A 349 7.77 -3.67 1.42
N LYS A 350 7.38 -4.54 2.35
CA LYS A 350 6.06 -4.53 2.98
C LYS A 350 6.20 -4.61 4.49
N PHE A 351 5.69 -3.62 5.19
CA PHE A 351 5.68 -3.58 6.65
C PHE A 351 4.23 -3.66 7.14
N GLN A 352 3.96 -4.64 7.96
CA GLN A 352 2.65 -4.86 8.53
C GLN A 352 2.77 -5.17 10.02
N ASN A 353 1.84 -4.64 10.83
CA ASN A 353 1.82 -4.83 12.28
C ASN A 353 3.16 -4.42 12.93
N VAL A 354 3.63 -3.20 12.67
CA VAL A 354 4.85 -2.66 13.27
C VAL A 354 4.49 -1.70 14.40
N THR A 355 5.02 -1.98 15.58
CA THR A 355 4.86 -1.11 16.75
C THR A 355 6.22 -0.61 17.22
N SER A 356 6.33 0.69 17.49
CA SER A 356 7.50 1.35 18.08
C SER A 356 7.07 2.08 19.35
N ARG A 357 7.74 1.83 20.49
CA ARG A 357 7.38 2.40 21.78
C ARG A 357 8.60 2.94 22.52
N SER A 358 8.53 4.20 22.92
CA SER A 358 9.59 4.88 23.68
C SER A 358 10.96 4.76 23.00
N ASP A 359 10.97 4.75 21.67
CA ASP A 359 12.19 4.68 20.87
C ASP A 359 12.74 6.10 20.60
N GLY A 360 14.02 6.21 20.26
CA GLY A 360 14.69 7.49 20.01
C GLY A 360 15.07 8.24 21.30
N SER A 361 15.01 7.61 22.45
CA SER A 361 15.03 8.26 23.78
C SER A 361 16.34 8.95 24.17
N ARG A 362 17.44 8.78 23.43
CA ARG A 362 18.75 9.36 23.78
C ARG A 362 19.56 9.88 22.59
N SER A 363 18.92 10.31 21.52
CA SER A 363 19.69 10.93 20.44
C SER A 363 20.30 12.24 20.92
N ILE A 364 21.63 12.34 20.87
CA ILE A 364 22.36 13.60 21.03
C ILE A 364 22.34 14.39 19.72
N SER A 365 21.88 13.77 18.64
CA SER A 365 21.84 14.33 17.30
C SER A 365 20.67 15.29 17.16
N SER A 366 20.91 16.47 16.61
CA SER A 366 19.84 17.35 16.09
C SER A 366 19.19 16.80 14.81
N ASN A 367 19.58 15.59 14.37
CA ASN A 367 19.04 14.95 13.18
C ASN A 367 17.68 14.33 13.50
N LEU A 368 16.64 14.80 12.84
CA LEU A 368 15.26 14.31 13.01
C LEU A 368 15.13 12.79 12.82
N ALA A 369 15.93 12.21 11.93
CA ALA A 369 15.94 10.78 11.67
C ALA A 369 16.34 9.95 12.89
N ASP A 370 17.22 10.46 13.73
CA ASP A 370 17.76 9.73 14.87
C ASP A 370 16.88 9.81 16.12
N THR A 371 15.92 10.72 16.16
CA THR A 371 14.98 10.91 17.26
C THR A 371 13.57 10.37 17.00
N SER A 372 13.28 9.99 15.75
CA SER A 372 11.98 9.47 15.37
C SER A 372 11.75 8.03 15.85
N GLY A 373 10.52 7.66 16.10
CA GLY A 373 10.17 6.25 16.37
C GLY A 373 10.40 5.37 15.15
N ILE A 374 9.88 5.81 14.01
CA ILE A 374 10.11 5.19 12.68
C ILE A 374 10.62 6.25 11.71
N TYR A 375 11.72 5.95 11.05
CA TYR A 375 12.27 6.73 9.95
C TYR A 375 12.32 5.91 8.68
N LEU A 376 11.72 6.44 7.61
CA LEU A 376 11.69 5.78 6.30
C LEU A 376 12.10 6.73 5.19
N ARG A 377 13.04 6.30 4.38
CA ARG A 377 13.43 6.94 3.12
C ARG A 377 13.44 5.90 2.01
N SER A 378 12.44 5.92 1.15
CA SER A 378 12.38 5.03 0.00
C SER A 378 13.17 5.59 -1.19
N ALA A 379 13.66 4.72 -2.07
CA ALA A 379 14.42 5.14 -3.25
C ALA A 379 13.50 5.68 -4.36
N ASN A 380 12.81 4.84 -5.10
CA ASN A 380 12.05 5.25 -6.29
C ASN A 380 10.63 4.68 -6.37
N TRP A 381 10.21 3.79 -5.46
CA TRP A 381 8.95 3.10 -5.55
C TRP A 381 8.20 3.14 -4.21
N PRO A 382 6.88 3.24 -4.21
CA PRO A 382 6.12 3.29 -2.97
C PRO A 382 6.26 1.99 -2.16
N VAL A 383 6.59 2.15 -0.88
CA VAL A 383 6.64 1.07 0.12
C VAL A 383 5.26 0.83 0.70
N LYS A 384 4.92 -0.41 1.03
CA LYS A 384 3.62 -0.77 1.61
C LYS A 384 3.71 -0.78 3.14
N LEU A 385 2.90 0.06 3.80
CA LEU A 385 2.87 0.25 5.24
C LEU A 385 1.46 0.02 5.77
N HIS A 386 1.24 -1.05 6.52
CA HIS A 386 -0.07 -1.38 7.09
C HIS A 386 0.03 -1.59 8.60
N ASP A 387 -0.93 -1.05 9.34
CA ASP A 387 -1.01 -1.23 10.80
C ASP A 387 0.29 -0.79 11.52
N ILE A 388 0.69 0.45 11.29
CA ILE A 388 1.92 1.05 11.86
C ILE A 388 1.55 1.88 13.07
N SER A 389 2.16 1.59 14.23
CA SER A 389 1.87 2.30 15.47
C SER A 389 3.13 2.78 16.15
N VAL A 390 3.17 4.06 16.53
CA VAL A 390 4.30 4.66 17.24
C VAL A 390 3.80 5.37 18.49
N TYR A 391 4.47 5.13 19.61
CA TYR A 391 4.15 5.70 20.90
C TYR A 391 5.39 6.26 21.57
N ASP A 392 5.24 7.42 22.24
CA ASP A 392 6.24 7.99 23.17
C ASP A 392 7.62 8.24 22.53
N SER A 393 7.69 8.64 21.27
CA SER A 393 8.96 9.01 20.61
C SER A 393 9.43 10.38 21.07
N ILE A 394 10.74 10.60 21.16
CA ILE A 394 11.29 11.91 21.51
C ILE A 394 11.16 12.92 20.38
N GLY A 395 11.40 12.51 19.15
CA GLY A 395 11.19 13.32 17.95
C GLY A 395 9.84 13.06 17.33
N SER A 396 9.77 13.05 16.01
CA SER A 396 8.57 12.69 15.28
C SER A 396 8.21 11.21 15.51
N GLY A 397 6.92 10.89 15.58
CA GLY A 397 6.49 9.51 15.67
C GLY A 397 6.91 8.74 14.42
N ILE A 398 6.34 9.10 13.27
CA ILE A 398 6.68 8.53 11.96
C ILE A 398 7.27 9.64 11.09
N LEU A 399 8.50 9.49 10.64
CA LEU A 399 9.18 10.40 9.72
C LEU A 399 9.38 9.73 8.36
N LEU A 400 8.74 10.29 7.35
CA LEU A 400 8.86 9.86 5.95
C LEU A 400 9.62 10.92 5.16
N TRP A 401 10.74 10.56 4.54
CA TRP A 401 11.57 11.51 3.82
C TRP A 401 12.04 10.97 2.46
N LYS A 402 11.75 11.71 1.39
CA LYS A 402 12.14 11.41 0.00
C LYS A 402 11.69 10.03 -0.49
N GLY A 403 10.57 9.98 -1.18
CA GLY A 403 10.07 8.75 -1.76
C GLY A 403 8.53 8.66 -1.75
N GLY A 404 8.00 7.46 -1.67
CA GLY A 404 6.58 7.19 -1.63
C GLY A 404 6.22 6.01 -0.71
N ALA A 405 5.00 6.03 -0.20
CA ALA A 405 4.42 4.90 0.51
C ALA A 405 2.92 4.82 0.25
N THR A 406 2.41 3.60 0.24
CA THR A 406 0.97 3.34 0.30
C THR A 406 0.65 2.55 1.55
N GLY A 407 -0.51 2.78 2.17
CA GLY A 407 -0.82 2.00 3.36
C GLY A 407 -2.10 2.36 4.08
N THR A 408 -2.29 1.67 5.21
CA THR A 408 -3.50 1.82 6.03
C THR A 408 -3.16 1.78 7.52
N ASN A 409 -3.98 2.45 8.33
CA ASN A 409 -3.97 2.40 9.79
C ASN A 409 -2.63 2.83 10.42
N TRP A 410 -2.23 4.09 10.19
CA TRP A 410 -1.05 4.64 10.86
C TRP A 410 -1.43 5.38 12.12
N THR A 411 -0.78 5.06 13.22
CA THR A 411 -1.00 5.71 14.52
C THR A 411 0.29 6.32 15.05
N ALA A 412 0.25 7.57 15.47
CA ALA A 412 1.33 8.23 16.20
C ALA A 412 0.76 8.91 17.44
N GLN A 413 1.31 8.59 18.62
CA GLN A 413 0.81 9.12 19.88
C GLN A 413 1.95 9.55 20.79
N ASN A 414 1.76 10.70 21.47
CA ASN A 414 2.64 11.21 22.51
C ASN A 414 4.11 11.37 22.06
N SER A 415 4.31 11.83 20.81
CA SER A 415 5.63 12.13 20.27
C SER A 415 6.09 13.53 20.70
N GLY A 416 7.37 13.71 20.97
CA GLY A 416 7.95 15.00 21.32
C GLY A 416 8.07 15.97 20.14
N GLY A 417 7.97 15.49 18.91
CA GLY A 417 7.87 16.25 17.67
C GLY A 417 6.48 16.20 17.06
N ALA A 418 6.42 16.16 15.75
CA ALA A 418 5.18 15.87 15.02
C ALA A 418 4.78 14.38 15.19
N GLY A 419 3.49 14.12 15.17
CA GLY A 419 3.04 12.71 15.16
C GLY A 419 3.50 12.00 13.89
N ILE A 420 3.10 12.54 12.74
CA ILE A 420 3.53 12.06 11.41
C ILE A 420 4.15 13.23 10.66
N ASP A 421 5.38 13.03 10.20
CA ASP A 421 6.21 14.03 9.54
C ASP A 421 6.56 13.54 8.13
N ILE A 422 6.01 14.20 7.11
CA ILE A 422 6.13 13.85 5.69
C ILE A 422 6.91 14.95 4.99
N ARG A 423 8.08 14.61 4.40
CA ARG A 423 8.96 15.59 3.74
C ARG A 423 9.46 15.08 2.40
N GLU A 424 9.25 15.84 1.33
CA GLU A 424 9.66 15.46 -0.02
C GLU A 424 9.22 14.00 -0.34
N PHE A 425 8.01 13.65 0.08
CA PHE A 425 7.50 12.28 0.07
C PHE A 425 6.07 12.23 -0.48
N HIS A 426 5.68 11.14 -1.15
CA HIS A 426 4.40 10.99 -1.83
C HIS A 426 3.59 9.82 -1.23
N PRO A 427 2.96 9.99 -0.07
CA PRO A 427 2.16 8.94 0.53
C PRO A 427 0.73 8.93 0.00
N GLU A 428 0.19 7.72 -0.10
CA GLU A 428 -1.24 7.47 -0.20
C GLU A 428 -1.64 6.60 1.00
N VAL A 429 -2.36 7.19 1.95
CA VAL A 429 -2.66 6.52 3.23
C VAL A 429 -4.11 6.69 3.64
N ILE A 430 -4.70 5.61 4.15
CA ILE A 430 -6.08 5.55 4.63
C ILE A 430 -6.08 5.15 6.11
N GLY A 431 -6.82 5.90 6.92
CA GLY A 431 -6.93 5.62 8.35
C GLY A 431 -5.69 6.06 9.13
N VAL A 432 -5.58 7.36 9.41
CA VAL A 432 -4.47 7.92 10.17
C VAL A 432 -4.95 8.45 11.51
N LYS A 433 -4.22 8.15 12.57
CA LYS A 433 -4.47 8.66 13.90
C LYS A 433 -3.23 9.31 14.49
N SER A 434 -3.34 10.60 14.88
CA SER A 434 -2.23 11.36 15.46
C SER A 434 -2.70 12.11 16.70
N VAL A 435 -2.21 11.69 17.88
CA VAL A 435 -2.81 12.11 19.17
C VAL A 435 -1.76 12.55 20.18
N MET A 436 -2.02 13.64 20.87
CA MET A 436 -1.21 14.16 22.02
C MET A 436 0.27 14.35 21.69
N ASN A 437 0.61 14.69 20.46
CA ASN A 437 1.99 15.02 20.09
C ASN A 437 2.32 16.45 20.52
N GLN A 438 3.57 16.72 20.86
CA GLN A 438 3.98 18.04 21.38
C GLN A 438 3.88 19.15 20.31
N LEU A 439 4.09 18.80 19.04
CA LEU A 439 3.97 19.69 17.90
C LEU A 439 2.79 19.27 17.01
N VAL A 440 2.95 19.40 15.71
CA VAL A 440 1.93 19.10 14.71
C VAL A 440 1.43 17.66 14.78
N GLY A 441 0.15 17.44 14.56
CA GLY A 441 -0.40 16.09 14.44
C GLY A 441 0.14 15.40 13.19
N ILE A 442 -0.17 15.93 12.01
CA ILE A 442 0.31 15.46 10.71
C ILE A 442 0.87 16.65 9.95
N GLN A 443 2.15 16.60 9.60
CA GLN A 443 2.75 17.65 8.78
C GLN A 443 3.24 17.12 7.43
N VAL A 444 3.04 17.91 6.39
CA VAL A 444 3.41 17.62 5.01
C VAL A 444 4.25 18.80 4.51
N ILE A 445 5.51 18.57 4.23
CA ILE A 445 6.48 19.62 3.87
C ILE A 445 7.12 19.29 2.54
N ASP A 446 7.21 20.28 1.63
CA ASP A 446 7.88 20.18 0.33
C ASP A 446 7.46 18.93 -0.46
N SER A 447 6.18 18.54 -0.37
CA SER A 447 5.65 17.28 -0.89
C SER A 447 4.58 17.50 -1.96
N SER A 448 4.44 16.54 -2.85
CA SER A 448 3.41 16.52 -3.92
C SER A 448 2.77 15.15 -4.04
N ASN A 449 1.62 15.05 -4.70
CA ASN A 449 0.88 13.80 -4.84
C ASN A 449 0.61 13.10 -3.50
N VAL A 450 0.20 13.86 -2.50
CA VAL A 450 -0.10 13.36 -1.15
C VAL A 450 -1.60 13.10 -1.04
N ARG A 451 -1.97 11.90 -0.66
CA ARG A 451 -3.35 11.53 -0.41
C ARG A 451 -3.50 10.97 1.00
N ILE A 452 -4.24 11.68 1.83
CA ILE A 452 -4.55 11.29 3.20
C ILE A 452 -6.07 11.14 3.30
N GLU A 453 -6.54 9.98 3.71
CA GLU A 453 -7.96 9.68 3.88
C GLU A 453 -8.27 9.20 5.30
N HIS A 454 -9.44 9.56 5.82
CA HIS A 454 -9.92 9.16 7.15
C HIS A 454 -8.90 9.43 8.26
N ALA A 455 -8.31 10.63 8.25
CA ALA A 455 -7.30 11.02 9.24
C ALA A 455 -7.94 11.72 10.44
N ASN A 456 -7.50 11.36 11.64
CA ASN A 456 -7.95 11.96 12.89
C ASN A 456 -6.77 12.47 13.71
N THR A 457 -6.75 13.76 13.96
CA THR A 457 -5.78 14.39 14.86
C THR A 457 -6.50 14.91 16.10
N SER A 458 -5.87 14.79 17.27
CA SER A 458 -6.43 15.32 18.49
C SER A 458 -5.40 15.62 19.56
N PHE A 459 -5.64 16.69 20.31
CA PHE A 459 -4.78 17.15 21.43
C PHE A 459 -3.32 17.37 21.05
N ASN A 460 -3.01 17.69 19.79
CA ASN A 460 -1.65 17.98 19.35
C ASN A 460 -1.29 19.47 19.60
N GLY A 461 0.01 19.74 19.61
CA GLY A 461 0.50 21.12 19.70
C GLY A 461 0.58 21.69 21.11
N GLN A 462 0.53 20.88 22.15
CA GLN A 462 0.62 21.35 23.55
C GLN A 462 1.97 22.05 23.88
N GLY A 463 3.04 21.67 23.19
CA GLY A 463 4.37 22.30 23.30
C GLY A 463 4.64 23.37 22.23
N ALA A 464 3.70 23.65 21.36
CA ALA A 464 3.89 24.55 20.24
C ALA A 464 3.83 26.03 20.63
N SER A 465 4.66 26.87 20.00
CA SER A 465 4.69 28.30 20.21
C SER A 465 3.81 29.10 19.23
N SER A 466 3.34 28.50 18.17
CA SER A 466 2.52 29.12 17.13
C SER A 466 1.43 28.17 16.63
N ASP A 467 0.43 28.70 15.93
CA ASP A 467 -0.64 27.93 15.31
C ASP A 467 -0.09 26.96 14.26
N GLN A 468 0.87 27.40 13.46
CA GLN A 468 1.56 26.55 12.49
C GLN A 468 2.24 25.36 13.14
N SER A 469 2.98 25.57 14.23
CA SER A 469 3.72 24.50 14.91
C SER A 469 2.85 23.59 15.76
N GLY A 470 1.60 23.96 16.01
CA GLY A 470 0.64 23.23 16.84
C GLY A 470 -0.60 22.72 16.07
N ALA A 471 -0.59 22.78 14.76
CA ALA A 471 -1.73 22.39 13.96
C ALA A 471 -2.02 20.87 14.07
N GLY A 472 -3.30 20.51 13.96
CA GLY A 472 -3.68 19.13 13.69
C GLY A 472 -3.07 18.66 12.37
N PHE A 473 -3.26 19.48 11.31
CA PHE A 473 -2.69 19.25 9.98
C PHE A 473 -1.90 20.48 9.53
N LEU A 474 -0.66 20.28 9.10
CA LEU A 474 0.18 21.31 8.50
C LEU A 474 0.59 20.91 7.09
N PHE A 475 0.28 21.74 6.11
CA PHE A 475 0.77 21.65 4.74
C PHE A 475 1.68 22.88 4.50
N LEU A 476 2.95 22.61 4.28
CA LEU A 476 3.96 23.65 4.09
C LEU A 476 4.71 23.44 2.77
N ARG A 477 4.65 24.42 1.87
CA ARG A 477 5.26 24.38 0.54
C ARG A 477 4.96 23.07 -0.23
N SER A 478 3.76 22.54 -0.03
CA SER A 478 3.33 21.30 -0.63
C SER A 478 2.46 21.62 -1.83
N ASN A 479 2.95 21.25 -3.02
CA ASN A 479 2.40 21.69 -4.28
C ASN A 479 2.24 20.51 -5.23
N ASP A 480 1.29 20.60 -6.13
CA ASP A 480 1.36 19.78 -7.33
C ASP A 480 2.45 20.32 -8.26
N VAL A 481 3.60 19.67 -8.29
CA VAL A 481 4.66 20.00 -9.23
C VAL A 481 4.45 19.24 -10.53
N VAL A 482 3.66 19.85 -11.41
CA VAL A 482 3.67 19.61 -12.87
C VAL A 482 3.36 18.18 -13.34
N SER A 483 2.25 18.06 -14.02
CA SER A 483 1.96 17.09 -15.09
C SER A 483 1.23 15.78 -14.78
N SER A 484 0.92 15.43 -13.56
CA SER A 484 0.20 14.15 -13.31
C SER A 484 -1.27 14.29 -12.86
N GLY A 485 -1.76 15.51 -12.59
CA GLY A 485 -3.16 15.74 -12.20
C GLY A 485 -3.56 15.08 -10.86
N LYS A 486 -2.59 14.86 -9.98
CA LYS A 486 -2.82 14.37 -8.62
C LYS A 486 -2.45 15.45 -7.62
N ASP A 487 -3.45 16.11 -7.09
CA ASP A 487 -3.35 17.17 -6.10
C ASP A 487 -2.98 16.64 -4.72
N VAL A 488 -2.49 17.52 -3.84
CA VAL A 488 -2.40 17.21 -2.41
C VAL A 488 -3.81 17.16 -1.84
N MET A 489 -4.26 16.01 -1.33
CA MET A 489 -5.64 15.80 -0.89
C MET A 489 -5.71 15.32 0.56
N CYS A 490 -6.61 15.95 1.33
CA CYS A 490 -7.07 15.44 2.62
C CYS A 490 -8.57 15.16 2.54
N LEU A 491 -8.95 13.89 2.60
CA LEU A 491 -10.34 13.44 2.49
C LEU A 491 -10.81 12.87 3.83
N GLU A 492 -11.94 13.36 4.33
CA GLU A 492 -12.50 12.95 5.63
C GLU A 492 -11.49 13.09 6.78
N CYS A 493 -10.79 14.21 6.79
CA CYS A 493 -9.80 14.55 7.80
C CYS A 493 -10.45 15.33 8.96
N ARG A 494 -10.17 14.91 10.18
CA ARG A 494 -10.73 15.50 11.39
C ARG A 494 -9.66 15.99 12.34
N SER A 495 -9.81 17.22 12.83
CA SER A 495 -9.00 17.81 13.91
C SER A 495 -9.88 18.13 15.11
N THR A 496 -9.47 17.68 16.30
CA THR A 496 -10.26 17.87 17.53
C THR A 496 -9.34 18.29 18.68
N GLU A 497 -9.63 19.43 19.30
CA GLU A 497 -8.85 19.95 20.44
C GLU A 497 -7.34 20.03 20.18
N ASP A 498 -6.92 20.09 18.93
CA ASP A 498 -5.55 20.45 18.56
C ASP A 498 -5.34 21.96 18.86
N ARG A 499 -4.09 22.43 18.92
CA ARG A 499 -3.86 23.87 19.16
C ARG A 499 -4.50 24.72 18.05
N SER A 500 -4.33 24.33 16.79
CA SER A 500 -5.09 24.82 15.64
C SER A 500 -5.50 23.63 14.74
N GLY A 501 -6.49 23.83 13.86
CA GLY A 501 -6.98 22.75 13.02
C GLY A 501 -6.06 22.49 11.83
N PHE A 502 -6.27 23.18 10.72
CA PHE A 502 -5.48 23.09 9.49
C PHE A 502 -4.64 24.35 9.29
N SER A 503 -3.35 24.17 9.06
CA SER A 503 -2.41 25.24 8.67
C SER A 503 -1.86 24.93 7.28
N ILE A 504 -2.10 25.81 6.31
CA ILE A 504 -1.72 25.68 4.91
C ILE A 504 -0.83 26.87 4.59
N ILE A 505 0.47 26.65 4.46
CA ILE A 505 1.45 27.72 4.30
C ILE A 505 2.20 27.53 2.99
N ASP A 506 2.20 28.54 2.13
CA ASP A 506 2.90 28.58 0.86
C ASP A 506 2.64 27.32 -0.01
N SER A 507 1.42 26.76 0.06
CA SER A 507 1.02 25.58 -0.66
C SER A 507 0.04 25.91 -1.79
N ILE A 508 0.11 25.21 -2.92
CA ILE A 508 -0.70 25.47 -4.12
C ILE A 508 -1.52 24.21 -4.45
N ASP A 509 -2.74 24.40 -4.94
CA ASP A 509 -3.63 23.36 -5.43
C ASP A 509 -3.94 22.27 -4.39
N LEU A 510 -4.18 22.68 -3.14
CA LEU A 510 -4.57 21.81 -2.06
C LEU A 510 -6.08 21.58 -2.04
N GLN A 511 -6.51 20.35 -1.91
CA GLN A 511 -7.92 19.97 -1.77
C GLN A 511 -8.20 19.38 -0.38
N LEU A 512 -9.12 20.00 0.35
CA LEU A 512 -9.68 19.52 1.60
C LEU A 512 -11.13 19.09 1.34
N LYS A 513 -11.44 17.80 1.52
CA LYS A 513 -12.78 17.27 1.27
C LYS A 513 -13.35 16.60 2.51
N ASN A 514 -14.60 16.94 2.84
CA ASN A 514 -15.34 16.40 3.99
C ASN A 514 -14.52 16.49 5.29
N ILE A 515 -13.98 17.69 5.58
CA ILE A 515 -13.16 17.90 6.77
C ILE A 515 -14.01 18.31 7.98
N SER A 516 -13.47 18.05 9.18
CA SER A 516 -14.09 18.51 10.41
C SER A 516 -13.05 19.12 11.35
N VAL A 517 -13.37 20.27 11.93
CA VAL A 517 -12.52 20.91 12.96
C VAL A 517 -13.40 21.26 14.16
N PHE A 518 -13.03 20.73 15.32
CA PHE A 518 -13.76 20.95 16.56
C PHE A 518 -12.85 21.49 17.66
N ASP A 519 -13.27 22.60 18.24
CA ASP A 519 -12.71 23.18 19.47
C ASP A 519 -11.16 23.30 19.48
N PRO A 520 -10.55 23.97 18.49
CA PRO A 520 -9.11 24.21 18.53
C PRO A 520 -8.76 24.93 19.84
N SER A 521 -7.70 24.50 20.52
CA SER A 521 -7.48 24.88 21.93
C SER A 521 -6.98 26.32 22.12
N SER A 522 -6.39 26.94 21.11
CA SER A 522 -5.89 28.34 21.21
C SER A 522 -5.62 29.03 19.87
N GLY A 523 -5.82 28.37 18.73
CA GLY A 523 -5.49 28.89 17.41
C GLY A 523 -6.66 28.89 16.45
N LYS A 524 -6.36 29.13 15.18
CA LYS A 524 -7.34 29.15 14.09
C LYS A 524 -7.79 27.75 13.74
N ALA A 525 -9.06 27.60 13.41
CA ALA A 525 -9.55 26.32 12.88
C ALA A 525 -8.93 26.03 11.50
N ILE A 526 -8.91 27.04 10.62
CA ILE A 526 -8.18 26.98 9.35
C ILE A 526 -7.35 28.25 9.17
N LEU A 527 -6.06 28.07 8.95
CA LEU A 527 -5.12 29.10 8.52
C LEU A 527 -4.57 28.73 7.15
N ALA A 528 -4.81 29.53 6.13
CA ALA A 528 -4.12 29.41 4.85
C ALA A 528 -3.38 30.71 4.55
N ASP A 529 -2.08 30.63 4.30
CA ASP A 529 -1.21 31.78 4.04
C ASP A 529 -0.38 31.51 2.76
N GLY A 530 -0.66 32.29 1.73
CA GLY A 530 0.03 32.27 0.44
C GLY A 530 0.95 33.45 0.21
N THR A 531 1.25 34.24 1.24
CA THR A 531 2.03 35.49 1.10
C THR A 531 3.46 35.29 0.61
N GLY A 532 4.05 34.12 0.84
CA GLY A 532 5.39 33.74 0.36
C GLY A 532 5.44 33.16 -1.07
N LEU A 533 4.30 32.97 -1.71
CA LEU A 533 4.22 32.34 -3.03
C LEU A 533 4.57 33.31 -4.18
N GLN A 534 5.30 32.82 -5.17
CA GLN A 534 5.52 33.51 -6.44
C GLN A 534 4.40 33.28 -7.48
N ARG A 535 3.48 32.37 -7.19
CA ARG A 535 2.29 32.03 -7.98
C ARG A 535 1.06 32.18 -7.10
N PRO A 536 -0.14 32.35 -7.67
CA PRO A 536 -1.35 32.41 -6.86
C PRO A 536 -1.50 31.12 -6.06
N GLY A 537 -1.69 31.25 -4.74
CA GLY A 537 -2.11 30.14 -3.89
C GLY A 537 -3.57 29.82 -4.19
N TYR A 538 -3.89 28.54 -4.32
CA TYR A 538 -5.25 28.08 -4.56
C TYR A 538 -5.60 26.95 -3.59
N VAL A 539 -6.76 27.06 -2.93
CA VAL A 539 -7.23 26.04 -1.99
C VAL A 539 -8.68 25.72 -2.27
N GLU A 540 -9.01 24.43 -2.36
CA GLU A 540 -10.38 23.95 -2.42
C GLU A 540 -10.80 23.33 -1.08
N ILE A 541 -11.91 23.80 -0.51
CA ILE A 541 -12.56 23.24 0.67
C ILE A 541 -13.96 22.80 0.25
N LEU A 542 -14.18 21.50 0.19
CA LEU A 542 -15.41 20.89 -0.31
C LEU A 542 -16.02 19.98 0.77
N GLY A 543 -17.08 20.47 1.43
CA GLY A 543 -17.63 19.83 2.61
C GLY A 543 -16.77 20.05 3.85
N ALA A 544 -17.21 20.94 4.75
CA ALA A 544 -16.48 21.19 5.99
C ALA A 544 -17.44 21.49 7.13
N GLU A 545 -17.24 20.86 8.26
CA GLU A 545 -17.88 21.21 9.52
C GLU A 545 -16.84 21.79 10.48
N ILE A 546 -17.00 23.07 10.84
CA ILE A 546 -16.00 23.78 11.62
C ILE A 546 -16.66 24.47 12.80
N ARG A 547 -16.22 24.14 14.00
CA ARG A 547 -16.69 24.73 15.25
C ARG A 547 -15.48 25.28 16.01
N SER A 548 -15.46 26.59 16.27
CA SER A 548 -14.40 27.26 16.99
C SER A 548 -14.96 28.19 18.07
N ASN A 549 -14.61 27.94 19.32
CA ASN A 549 -15.10 28.70 20.48
C ASN A 549 -14.20 29.87 20.89
N HIS A 550 -13.14 30.16 20.12
CA HIS A 550 -12.16 31.23 20.44
C HIS A 550 -12.56 32.57 19.84
N THR A 551 -11.96 33.64 20.40
CA THR A 551 -12.14 35.03 19.95
C THR A 551 -11.27 35.39 18.73
N GLU A 552 -10.31 34.57 18.38
CA GLU A 552 -9.47 34.69 17.18
C GLU A 552 -10.24 34.27 15.92
N PRO A 553 -9.83 34.72 14.71
CA PRO A 553 -10.43 34.23 13.48
C PRO A 553 -10.44 32.72 13.42
N GLY A 554 -11.65 32.13 13.29
CA GLY A 554 -11.77 30.68 13.16
C GLY A 554 -11.23 30.23 11.80
N ILE A 555 -11.54 30.99 10.73
CA ILE A 555 -11.00 30.76 9.39
C ILE A 555 -10.28 32.01 8.94
N SER A 556 -9.03 31.89 8.50
CA SER A 556 -8.22 32.99 7.97
C SER A 556 -7.47 32.52 6.72
N LEU A 557 -7.89 33.01 5.57
CA LEU A 557 -7.27 32.75 4.27
C LEU A 557 -6.58 34.03 3.79
N GLN A 558 -5.25 34.05 3.66
CA GLN A 558 -4.43 35.22 3.36
C GLN A 558 -3.68 35.02 2.04
N SER A 559 -3.88 35.94 1.10
CA SER A 559 -3.33 35.85 -0.27
C SER A 559 -3.62 34.53 -0.97
N ILE A 560 -4.83 34.01 -0.81
CA ILE A 560 -5.29 32.73 -1.31
C ILE A 560 -6.55 32.93 -2.15
N ASP A 561 -6.50 32.52 -3.41
CA ASP A 561 -7.69 32.32 -4.24
C ASP A 561 -8.23 30.90 -4.00
N GLY A 562 -9.51 30.62 -4.27
CA GLY A 562 -10.00 29.29 -4.01
C GLY A 562 -11.48 29.04 -4.19
N ARG A 563 -11.87 27.85 -3.80
CA ARG A 563 -13.27 27.41 -3.82
C ARG A 563 -13.67 26.82 -2.49
N LEU A 564 -14.72 27.38 -1.90
CA LEU A 564 -15.38 26.86 -0.72
C LEU A 564 -16.77 26.36 -1.13
N ARG A 565 -17.12 25.15 -0.74
CA ARG A 565 -18.44 24.59 -0.99
C ARG A 565 -18.88 23.68 0.15
N ASP A 566 -20.15 23.76 0.51
CA ASP A 566 -20.75 22.98 1.60
C ASP A 566 -19.97 23.19 2.92
N VAL A 567 -19.67 24.45 3.27
CA VAL A 567 -18.95 24.81 4.50
C VAL A 567 -19.94 25.27 5.57
N ASP A 568 -20.00 24.51 6.67
CA ASP A 568 -20.74 24.88 7.88
C ASP A 568 -19.75 25.35 8.95
N PHE A 569 -19.65 26.66 9.13
CA PHE A 569 -18.74 27.30 10.06
C PHE A 569 -19.47 28.02 11.18
N SER A 570 -19.07 27.73 12.43
CA SER A 570 -19.48 28.48 13.60
C SER A 570 -18.25 28.93 14.40
N GLY A 571 -18.05 30.24 14.58
CA GLY A 571 -16.85 30.79 15.22
C GLY A 571 -16.90 32.30 15.39
N ALA A 572 -15.76 32.91 15.72
CA ALA A 572 -15.70 34.34 16.03
C ALA A 572 -15.67 35.21 14.79
N LEU A 573 -14.85 34.86 13.80
CA LEU A 573 -14.56 35.66 12.61
C LEU A 573 -14.17 34.78 11.45
N PHE A 574 -14.58 35.15 10.24
CA PHE A 574 -14.14 34.58 8.98
C PHE A 574 -13.44 35.67 8.17
N GLU A 575 -12.18 35.43 7.82
CA GLU A 575 -11.38 36.32 6.99
C GLU A 575 -10.91 35.63 5.72
N TRP A 576 -11.12 36.28 4.56
CA TRP A 576 -10.60 35.81 3.30
C TRP A 576 -10.02 36.97 2.49
N SER A 577 -8.70 37.01 2.38
CA SER A 577 -7.96 37.92 1.52
C SER A 577 -7.44 37.11 0.31
N ALA A 578 -7.95 37.44 -0.86
CA ALA A 578 -7.52 36.80 -2.09
C ALA A 578 -6.16 37.31 -2.59
N ASN A 579 -5.53 36.60 -3.48
CA ASN A 579 -4.38 37.13 -4.23
C ASN A 579 -4.84 37.98 -5.41
N GLY A 580 -6.09 37.85 -5.82
CA GLY A 580 -6.70 38.63 -6.89
C GLY A 580 -6.23 38.28 -8.30
N LEU A 581 -5.75 37.09 -8.51
CA LEU A 581 -5.25 36.60 -9.80
C LEU A 581 -6.16 35.59 -10.45
N VAL A 582 -6.91 34.83 -9.65
CA VAL A 582 -7.83 33.77 -10.13
C VAL A 582 -9.22 34.02 -9.52
N PRO A 583 -10.32 33.80 -10.25
CA PRO A 583 -11.65 33.87 -9.67
C PRO A 583 -11.82 32.89 -8.51
N SER A 584 -12.52 33.35 -7.47
CA SER A 584 -12.82 32.55 -6.28
C SER A 584 -14.32 32.30 -6.14
N SER A 585 -14.72 31.29 -5.40
CA SER A 585 -16.14 30.99 -5.17
C SER A 585 -16.43 30.47 -3.77
N ILE A 586 -17.63 30.80 -3.27
CA ILE A 586 -18.22 30.24 -2.06
C ILE A 586 -19.65 29.80 -2.35
N GLN A 587 -20.00 28.56 -2.07
CA GLN A 587 -21.28 27.97 -2.46
C GLN A 587 -21.87 27.12 -1.31
N ASP A 588 -23.21 27.11 -1.22
CA ASP A 588 -23.97 26.24 -0.33
C ASP A 588 -23.42 26.25 1.12
N SER A 589 -23.09 27.43 1.65
CA SER A 589 -22.30 27.55 2.88
C SER A 589 -23.02 28.39 3.94
N THR A 590 -22.86 28.01 5.21
CA THR A 590 -23.38 28.73 6.37
C THR A 590 -22.24 29.21 7.25
N LEU A 591 -22.20 30.51 7.50
CA LEU A 591 -21.19 31.16 8.33
C LEU A 591 -21.85 31.81 9.54
N GLU A 592 -21.81 31.14 10.70
CA GLU A 592 -22.33 31.67 11.98
C GLU A 592 -21.21 32.33 12.78
N LEU A 593 -21.30 33.65 12.96
CA LEU A 593 -20.21 34.50 13.49
C LEU A 593 -20.61 35.14 14.79
N SER A 594 -19.85 34.94 15.85
CA SER A 594 -20.20 35.31 17.23
C SER A 594 -19.62 36.63 17.68
N SER A 595 -18.51 37.14 17.11
CA SER A 595 -17.86 38.36 17.55
C SER A 595 -17.78 39.46 16.50
N HIS A 596 -17.34 39.14 15.31
CA HIS A 596 -17.24 40.01 14.15
C HIS A 596 -17.92 39.34 12.97
N CYS A 597 -18.25 40.09 11.92
CA CYS A 597 -18.75 39.45 10.72
C CYS A 597 -17.60 39.08 9.77
N THR A 598 -17.90 38.71 8.55
CA THR A 598 -16.95 38.27 7.53
C THR A 598 -16.15 39.42 6.95
N VAL A 599 -14.86 39.23 6.66
CA VAL A 599 -14.00 40.16 5.93
C VAL A 599 -13.55 39.51 4.63
N PHE A 600 -13.85 40.14 3.51
CA PHE A 600 -13.40 39.76 2.17
C PHE A 600 -12.55 40.86 1.56
N SER A 601 -11.35 40.53 1.06
CA SER A 601 -10.46 41.51 0.48
C SER A 601 -9.70 41.03 -0.73
N ASN A 602 -9.39 41.96 -1.65
CA ASN A 602 -8.53 41.78 -2.81
C ASN A 602 -9.02 40.75 -3.84
N PHE A 603 -10.32 40.55 -4.01
CA PHE A 603 -10.85 39.63 -4.99
C PHE A 603 -10.92 40.21 -6.38
N LEU A 604 -10.38 39.53 -7.38
CA LEU A 604 -10.60 39.83 -8.79
C LEU A 604 -12.07 39.61 -9.18
N ASP A 605 -12.62 38.47 -8.79
CA ASP A 605 -14.00 38.02 -8.96
C ASP A 605 -14.31 36.94 -7.90
N LEU A 606 -15.14 37.30 -6.91
CA LEU A 606 -15.68 36.35 -5.93
C LEU A 606 -17.13 36.08 -6.25
N ARG A 607 -17.50 34.84 -6.44
CA ARG A 607 -18.88 34.40 -6.65
C ARG A 607 -19.39 33.60 -5.47
N GLY A 608 -20.40 34.17 -4.81
CA GLY A 608 -21.17 33.49 -3.75
C GLY A 608 -22.48 32.97 -4.30
N THR A 609 -22.87 31.75 -3.96
CA THR A 609 -24.16 31.18 -4.31
C THR A 609 -24.73 30.43 -3.10
N ASN A 610 -25.96 30.75 -2.70
CA ASN A 610 -26.65 30.13 -1.57
C ASN A 610 -25.79 30.17 -0.29
N VAL A 611 -25.38 31.38 0.13
CA VAL A 611 -24.53 31.59 1.30
C VAL A 611 -25.32 32.31 2.41
N SER A 612 -25.32 31.72 3.60
CA SER A 612 -25.95 32.32 4.77
C SER A 612 -24.90 32.94 5.71
N PHE A 613 -25.04 34.23 5.98
CA PHE A 613 -24.19 34.97 6.92
C PHE A 613 -24.96 35.24 8.20
N GLY A 614 -24.65 34.55 9.29
CA GLY A 614 -25.19 34.77 10.62
C GLY A 614 -24.30 35.71 11.42
N CYS A 615 -24.46 37.04 11.31
CA CYS A 615 -23.65 38.03 11.98
C CYS A 615 -24.31 38.50 13.27
N GLN A 616 -23.71 38.27 14.42
CA GLN A 616 -24.19 38.77 15.70
C GLN A 616 -23.80 40.22 15.93
N ASN A 617 -24.57 40.92 16.75
CA ASN A 617 -24.30 42.27 17.22
C ASN A 617 -24.29 43.40 16.17
N GLY A 618 -24.84 43.19 14.97
CA GLY A 618 -24.97 44.22 13.94
C GLY A 618 -23.63 44.64 13.29
N ASN A 619 -22.58 43.82 13.40
CA ASN A 619 -21.30 44.06 12.73
C ASN A 619 -21.46 43.89 11.20
N PRO A 620 -20.83 44.76 10.38
CA PRO A 620 -20.96 44.68 8.93
C PRO A 620 -20.19 43.47 8.35
N ILE A 621 -20.66 43.02 7.19
CA ILE A 621 -19.83 42.22 6.28
C ILE A 621 -18.92 43.19 5.53
N GLU A 622 -17.63 43.01 5.63
CA GLU A 622 -16.62 43.93 5.07
C GLU A 622 -16.10 43.46 3.72
N PHE A 623 -16.11 44.34 2.73
CA PHE A 623 -15.54 44.12 1.41
C PHE A 623 -14.52 45.22 1.11
N THR A 624 -13.28 44.80 0.81
CA THR A 624 -12.18 45.70 0.54
C THR A 624 -11.51 45.38 -0.78
N SER A 625 -11.37 46.38 -1.68
CA SER A 625 -10.69 46.24 -2.99
C SER A 625 -11.18 45.00 -3.77
N SER A 626 -12.47 44.75 -3.85
CA SER A 626 -12.99 43.46 -4.31
C SER A 626 -14.14 43.59 -5.31
N ASN A 627 -14.15 42.73 -6.34
CA ASN A 627 -15.31 42.51 -7.19
C ASN A 627 -16.05 41.25 -6.73
N ILE A 628 -17.33 41.37 -6.41
CA ILE A 628 -18.10 40.35 -5.72
C ILE A 628 -19.48 40.21 -6.32
N THR A 629 -19.91 38.95 -6.57
CA THR A 629 -21.28 38.63 -6.95
C THR A 629 -21.82 37.59 -5.99
N MET A 630 -22.89 37.95 -5.24
CA MET A 630 -23.60 37.06 -4.33
C MET A 630 -24.98 36.77 -4.87
N VAL A 631 -25.27 35.48 -5.11
CA VAL A 631 -26.56 35.00 -5.61
C VAL A 631 -27.23 34.18 -4.52
N ASP A 632 -28.52 34.45 -4.25
CA ASP A 632 -29.32 33.78 -3.22
C ASP A 632 -28.65 33.81 -1.83
N ALA A 633 -27.90 34.85 -1.53
CA ALA A 633 -27.20 35.01 -0.27
C ALA A 633 -28.09 35.72 0.76
N SER A 634 -28.07 35.25 2.01
CA SER A 634 -28.87 35.76 3.11
C SER A 634 -28.00 36.31 4.25
N ILE A 635 -28.47 37.37 4.90
CA ILE A 635 -27.84 37.93 6.09
C ILE A 635 -28.81 37.79 7.26
N VAL A 636 -28.44 37.00 8.24
CA VAL A 636 -29.24 36.78 9.45
C VAL A 636 -28.69 37.62 10.58
N GLY A 637 -29.59 38.34 11.33
CA GLY A 637 -29.19 39.15 12.46
C GLY A 637 -29.13 40.69 12.19
N GLY A 638 -29.50 41.12 10.98
CA GLY A 638 -29.67 42.56 10.68
C GLY A 638 -28.35 43.32 10.45
N SER A 639 -27.33 42.64 9.93
CA SER A 639 -26.03 43.26 9.63
C SER A 639 -26.09 44.13 8.37
N THR A 640 -25.21 45.11 8.29
CA THR A 640 -25.01 46.01 7.14
C THR A 640 -23.79 45.56 6.35
N LEU A 641 -23.66 46.03 5.11
CA LEU A 641 -22.42 45.90 4.34
C LEU A 641 -21.50 47.07 4.62
N SER A 642 -20.20 46.86 4.63
CA SER A 642 -19.15 47.89 4.63
C SER A 642 -18.30 47.70 3.39
N LEU A 643 -18.17 48.75 2.60
CA LEU A 643 -17.38 48.79 1.38
C LEU A 643 -16.19 49.73 1.55
N SER A 644 -15.03 49.39 0.97
CA SER A 644 -13.87 50.24 0.99
C SER A 644 -12.93 49.97 -0.20
N SER A 645 -12.11 50.96 -0.53
CA SER A 645 -11.03 50.86 -1.51
C SER A 645 -11.51 50.44 -2.91
N GLY A 646 -12.63 51.01 -3.38
CA GLY A 646 -13.18 50.80 -4.71
C GLY A 646 -13.83 49.41 -4.90
N SER A 647 -14.46 48.89 -3.84
CA SER A 647 -15.17 47.63 -3.91
C SER A 647 -16.45 47.68 -4.74
N ASN A 648 -16.66 46.68 -5.61
CA ASN A 648 -17.81 46.56 -6.48
C ASN A 648 -18.55 45.27 -6.13
N VAL A 649 -19.72 45.40 -5.51
CA VAL A 649 -20.52 44.31 -5.01
C VAL A 649 -21.83 44.21 -5.78
N ASN A 650 -22.12 43.04 -6.35
CA ASN A 650 -23.41 42.71 -6.97
C ASN A 650 -24.13 41.67 -6.10
N TRP A 651 -25.27 42.08 -5.51
CA TRP A 651 -26.08 41.19 -4.70
C TRP A 651 -27.36 40.82 -5.45
N VAL A 652 -27.52 39.54 -5.71
CA VAL A 652 -28.56 39.02 -6.59
C VAL A 652 -29.66 38.35 -5.78
N SER A 653 -30.93 38.58 -6.16
CA SER A 653 -32.14 38.00 -5.54
C SER A 653 -32.33 38.41 -4.08
N SER A 654 -32.03 39.66 -3.71
CA SER A 654 -32.24 40.17 -2.36
C SER A 654 -33.01 41.48 -2.36
N THR A 655 -34.08 41.54 -1.58
CA THR A 655 -34.95 42.70 -1.55
C THR A 655 -34.69 43.72 -0.40
N ASN A 656 -33.91 43.35 0.64
CA ASN A 656 -33.86 44.11 1.91
C ASN A 656 -32.46 44.54 2.37
N LEU A 657 -31.54 44.84 1.46
CA LEU A 657 -30.25 45.43 1.87
C LEU A 657 -30.40 46.90 2.19
N SER A 658 -29.89 47.32 3.34
CA SER A 658 -29.73 48.74 3.71
C SER A 658 -28.59 49.39 2.92
N SER A 659 -28.54 50.75 2.93
CA SER A 659 -27.39 51.47 2.38
C SER A 659 -26.11 51.01 3.07
N PRO A 660 -25.06 50.65 2.31
CA PRO A 660 -23.79 50.21 2.90
C PRO A 660 -23.07 51.37 3.59
N LEU A 661 -22.16 51.04 4.50
CA LEU A 661 -21.16 51.97 4.99
C LEU A 661 -20.01 52.01 3.95
N SER A 662 -19.56 53.22 3.61
CA SER A 662 -18.43 53.37 2.68
C SER A 662 -17.74 54.68 2.93
N ASP A 663 -16.42 54.71 2.76
CA ASP A 663 -15.55 55.91 2.84
C ASP A 663 -14.83 56.21 1.51
N ASP A 664 -15.02 55.36 0.46
CA ASP A 664 -14.38 55.52 -0.83
C ASP A 664 -15.40 55.87 -1.92
N PRO A 665 -15.19 56.92 -2.71
CA PRO A 665 -16.12 57.36 -3.75
C PRO A 665 -16.33 56.33 -4.87
N ASP A 666 -15.38 55.44 -5.08
CA ASP A 666 -15.42 54.44 -6.14
C ASP A 666 -16.15 53.16 -5.72
N ASP A 667 -16.59 53.08 -4.46
CA ASP A 667 -17.37 51.92 -3.98
C ASP A 667 -18.77 51.85 -4.62
N LYS A 668 -19.21 50.64 -4.91
CA LYS A 668 -20.48 50.43 -5.57
C LYS A 668 -21.20 49.16 -5.06
N LEU A 669 -22.49 49.32 -4.75
CA LEU A 669 -23.40 48.22 -4.49
C LEU A 669 -24.46 48.15 -5.58
N MET A 670 -24.55 47.05 -6.26
CA MET A 670 -25.60 46.73 -7.21
C MET A 670 -26.54 45.68 -6.61
N ILE A 671 -27.83 45.85 -6.84
CA ILE A 671 -28.82 44.85 -6.54
C ILE A 671 -29.40 44.34 -7.86
N SER A 672 -29.29 43.05 -8.11
CA SER A 672 -29.67 42.42 -9.35
C SER A 672 -30.67 41.30 -9.11
N TRP A 673 -31.48 41.04 -10.12
CA TRP A 673 -32.48 40.00 -10.07
C TRP A 673 -32.49 39.16 -11.36
N PHE A 674 -33.03 37.98 -11.28
CA PHE A 674 -33.25 37.13 -12.45
C PHE A 674 -34.62 37.46 -13.07
N ILE A 675 -34.76 37.12 -14.34
CA ILE A 675 -36.00 37.18 -15.06
C ILE A 675 -36.24 35.77 -15.62
N ASP A 676 -37.26 35.11 -15.06
CA ASP A 676 -37.75 33.83 -15.53
C ASP A 676 -38.76 34.09 -16.64
N VAL A 677 -38.39 33.68 -17.87
CA VAL A 677 -39.20 33.90 -19.05
C VAL A 677 -39.76 32.58 -19.55
N GLU A 678 -41.06 32.59 -19.78
CA GLU A 678 -41.76 31.49 -20.42
C GLU A 678 -42.46 32.03 -21.70
N VAL A 679 -42.22 31.38 -22.83
CA VAL A 679 -42.94 31.70 -24.07
C VAL A 679 -43.84 30.54 -24.42
N THR A 680 -45.15 30.77 -24.43
CA THR A 680 -46.16 29.75 -24.66
C THR A 680 -46.95 30.03 -25.94
N ASN A 681 -47.57 28.99 -26.50
CA ASN A 681 -48.60 29.15 -27.49
C ASN A 681 -49.95 29.53 -26.87
N GLN A 682 -50.98 29.72 -27.66
CA GLN A 682 -52.37 30.03 -27.24
C GLN A 682 -53.00 28.97 -26.31
N ASN A 683 -52.47 27.76 -26.31
CA ASN A 683 -52.89 26.63 -25.43
C ASN A 683 -52.10 26.52 -24.13
N GLY A 684 -51.15 27.40 -23.91
CA GLY A 684 -50.30 27.42 -22.70
C GLY A 684 -49.08 26.50 -22.73
N PHE A 685 -48.66 26.03 -23.93
CA PHE A 685 -47.47 25.16 -24.07
C PHE A 685 -46.27 25.93 -24.47
N GLY A 686 -45.12 25.56 -23.82
CA GLY A 686 -43.85 26.21 -24.08
C GLY A 686 -43.42 26.10 -25.55
N ILE A 687 -43.00 27.22 -26.12
CA ILE A 687 -42.51 27.27 -27.53
C ILE A 687 -40.98 27.10 -27.53
N PRO A 688 -40.47 25.96 -27.98
CA PRO A 688 -39.00 25.75 -28.05
C PRO A 688 -38.34 26.75 -28.99
N PHE A 689 -37.14 27.13 -28.63
CA PHE A 689 -36.31 28.01 -29.45
C PHE A 689 -36.95 29.37 -29.77
N ALA A 690 -37.95 29.83 -29.00
CA ALA A 690 -38.45 31.17 -29.10
C ALA A 690 -37.37 32.19 -28.72
N THR A 691 -37.39 33.34 -29.38
CA THR A 691 -36.43 34.40 -29.11
C THR A 691 -37.02 35.41 -28.16
N VAL A 692 -36.30 35.74 -27.09
CA VAL A 692 -36.66 36.76 -26.12
C VAL A 692 -35.69 37.91 -26.15
N GLY A 693 -36.16 39.10 -26.36
CA GLY A 693 -35.43 40.36 -26.26
C GLY A 693 -35.83 41.13 -25.03
N LEU A 694 -34.83 41.47 -24.19
CA LEU A 694 -35.01 42.35 -23.03
C LEU A 694 -34.42 43.74 -23.28
N SER A 695 -35.15 44.79 -23.03
CA SER A 695 -34.71 46.16 -23.09
C SER A 695 -34.88 46.86 -21.76
N PHE A 696 -33.83 47.53 -21.31
CA PHE A 696 -33.76 48.18 -20.00
C PHE A 696 -33.69 49.71 -20.13
N ASP A 697 -34.51 50.44 -19.38
CA ASP A 697 -34.56 51.90 -19.46
C ASP A 697 -33.35 52.63 -18.91
N ARG A 698 -32.52 51.91 -18.10
CA ARG A 698 -31.35 52.48 -17.41
C ARG A 698 -30.06 51.71 -17.61
N LEU A 699 -30.11 50.54 -18.29
CA LEU A 699 -28.91 49.80 -18.71
C LEU A 699 -28.61 50.09 -20.17
N GLN A 700 -27.32 50.24 -20.51
CA GLN A 700 -26.89 50.45 -21.88
C GLN A 700 -26.96 49.20 -22.78
N GLU A 701 -27.20 48.01 -22.20
CA GLU A 701 -27.19 46.74 -22.87
C GLU A 701 -28.61 46.16 -22.95
N ASN A 702 -29.01 45.83 -24.17
CA ASN A 702 -30.18 44.97 -24.43
C ASN A 702 -29.74 43.53 -24.52
N SER A 703 -30.50 42.63 -23.94
CA SER A 703 -30.23 41.20 -24.02
C SER A 703 -31.21 40.53 -24.98
N THR A 704 -30.67 39.67 -25.85
CA THR A 704 -31.48 38.82 -26.71
C THR A 704 -31.02 37.39 -26.57
N THR A 705 -31.92 36.48 -26.34
CA THR A 705 -31.63 35.07 -26.19
C THR A 705 -32.66 34.17 -26.86
N THR A 706 -32.22 32.98 -27.27
CA THR A 706 -33.10 31.93 -27.76
C THR A 706 -33.34 30.93 -26.63
N LEU A 707 -34.61 30.65 -26.34
CA LEU A 707 -34.98 29.74 -25.26
C LEU A 707 -34.60 28.29 -25.61
N PRO A 708 -34.35 27.46 -24.58
CA PRO A 708 -34.11 26.06 -24.77
C PRO A 708 -35.41 25.34 -25.19
N TYR A 709 -35.30 24.00 -25.33
CA TYR A 709 -36.38 23.12 -25.78
C TYR A 709 -37.67 23.23 -24.93
N SER A 710 -37.56 23.57 -23.64
CA SER A 710 -38.72 23.73 -22.75
C SER A 710 -39.57 24.97 -23.03
N GLY A 711 -39.09 25.94 -23.82
CA GLY A 711 -39.75 27.25 -23.98
C GLY A 711 -39.60 28.18 -22.78
N THR A 712 -38.79 27.81 -21.78
CA THR A 712 -38.56 28.55 -20.55
C THR A 712 -37.05 28.76 -20.33
N SER A 713 -36.65 29.86 -19.69
CA SER A 713 -35.26 30.11 -19.27
C SER A 713 -35.22 31.16 -18.17
N ARG A 714 -34.29 30.98 -17.26
CA ARG A 714 -33.87 31.97 -16.27
C ARG A 714 -32.78 32.86 -16.87
N LEU A 715 -33.01 34.13 -16.96
CA LEU A 715 -32.11 35.10 -17.58
C LEU A 715 -31.55 36.07 -16.55
N GLY A 716 -30.32 36.53 -16.74
CA GLY A 716 -29.68 37.47 -15.85
C GLY A 716 -28.53 36.86 -15.07
N PRO A 717 -28.16 37.43 -13.91
CA PRO A 717 -28.90 38.49 -13.22
C PRO A 717 -28.71 39.88 -13.90
N PHE A 718 -29.75 40.70 -13.89
CA PHE A 718 -29.76 42.06 -14.40
C PHE A 718 -29.83 43.08 -13.25
N THR A 719 -29.08 44.20 -13.36
CA THR A 719 -29.04 45.21 -12.32
C THR A 719 -30.33 46.03 -12.27
N GLY A 720 -31.06 45.93 -11.15
CA GLY A 720 -32.27 46.71 -10.90
C GLY A 720 -32.01 48.03 -10.18
N LYS A 721 -31.05 48.08 -9.23
CA LYS A 721 -30.67 49.30 -8.48
C LYS A 721 -29.17 49.35 -8.28
N VAL A 722 -28.65 50.59 -8.20
CA VAL A 722 -27.25 50.87 -7.89
C VAL A 722 -27.17 51.88 -6.74
N TRP A 723 -26.28 51.61 -5.78
CA TRP A 723 -25.92 52.54 -4.76
C TRP A 723 -24.47 53.00 -4.93
N THR A 724 -24.22 54.27 -4.74
CA THR A 724 -22.88 54.88 -4.66
C THR A 724 -22.81 55.82 -3.48
N PRO A 725 -21.65 56.12 -2.91
CA PRO A 725 -21.50 57.05 -1.82
C PRO A 725 -21.94 58.49 -2.19
N SER A 726 -21.73 58.91 -3.47
CA SER A 726 -22.08 60.22 -3.96
C SER A 726 -23.59 60.46 -4.16
N ASP A 727 -24.27 59.42 -4.72
CA ASP A 727 -25.65 59.61 -5.21
C ASP A 727 -26.70 58.84 -4.38
N GLY A 728 -26.27 57.98 -3.49
CA GLY A 728 -27.14 57.05 -2.78
C GLY A 728 -27.79 56.02 -3.73
N TRP A 729 -28.98 55.56 -3.42
CA TRP A 729 -29.68 54.58 -4.29
C TRP A 729 -30.22 55.24 -5.57
N SER A 730 -29.92 54.64 -6.73
CA SER A 730 -30.56 54.97 -8.00
C SER A 730 -32.04 54.67 -8.01
N GLN A 731 -32.77 55.18 -9.00
CA GLN A 731 -34.13 54.68 -9.27
C GLN A 731 -34.06 53.28 -9.84
N THR A 732 -35.13 52.48 -9.57
CA THR A 732 -35.24 51.10 -10.06
C THR A 732 -35.29 51.06 -11.58
N THR A 733 -34.59 50.12 -12.19
CA THR A 733 -34.61 49.84 -13.65
C THR A 733 -35.94 49.23 -14.07
N ASN A 734 -36.50 49.68 -15.19
CA ASN A 734 -37.65 48.98 -15.81
C ASN A 734 -37.17 48.11 -16.98
N VAL A 735 -37.83 46.99 -17.15
CA VAL A 735 -37.59 46.06 -18.27
C VAL A 735 -38.78 45.98 -19.21
N LEU A 736 -38.54 46.04 -20.47
CA LEU A 736 -39.47 45.77 -21.56
C LEU A 736 -39.10 44.42 -22.20
N THR A 737 -40.04 43.49 -22.31
CA THR A 737 -39.78 42.17 -22.84
C THR A 737 -40.49 42.00 -24.19
N ASN A 738 -39.74 41.56 -25.22
CA ASN A 738 -40.29 41.19 -26.54
C ASN A 738 -39.98 39.71 -26.79
N CYS A 739 -41.07 38.97 -27.09
CA CYS A 739 -40.95 37.55 -27.39
C CYS A 739 -41.32 37.31 -28.88
N SER A 740 -40.53 36.48 -29.57
CA SER A 740 -40.79 36.20 -30.97
C SER A 740 -40.47 34.75 -31.35
N TYR A 741 -41.26 34.24 -32.32
CA TYR A 741 -41.03 32.90 -32.89
C TYR A 741 -41.52 32.86 -34.35
N ILE A 742 -40.67 32.49 -35.28
CA ILE A 742 -41.00 32.34 -36.71
C ILE A 742 -41.79 33.55 -37.29
N GLY A 743 -41.40 34.76 -36.91
CA GLY A 743 -42.03 35.99 -37.42
C GLY A 743 -43.29 36.45 -36.64
N TYR A 744 -43.73 35.74 -35.62
CA TYR A 744 -44.75 36.15 -34.66
C TYR A 744 -44.12 36.83 -33.46
N GLU A 745 -44.63 37.95 -33.04
CA GLU A 745 -44.03 38.75 -31.96
C GLU A 745 -45.09 39.25 -30.94
N VAL A 746 -44.71 39.27 -29.68
CA VAL A 746 -45.51 39.83 -28.60
C VAL A 746 -44.61 40.70 -27.73
N SER A 747 -45.00 41.93 -27.46
CA SER A 747 -44.34 42.83 -26.51
C SER A 747 -45.14 42.90 -25.23
N MET A 748 -44.45 42.68 -24.11
CA MET A 748 -44.97 42.87 -22.74
C MET A 748 -44.76 44.29 -22.29
N GLY A 749 -45.64 44.80 -21.38
CA GLY A 749 -45.45 46.10 -20.83
C GLY A 749 -44.20 46.28 -20.00
N GLN A 750 -43.79 47.53 -19.73
CA GLN A 750 -42.66 47.78 -18.83
C GLN A 750 -42.96 47.35 -17.38
N VAL A 751 -42.04 46.60 -16.80
CA VAL A 751 -42.13 46.09 -15.42
C VAL A 751 -40.88 46.57 -14.63
N GLN A 752 -41.06 46.97 -13.38
CA GLN A 752 -39.93 47.33 -12.54
C GLN A 752 -39.17 46.12 -12.07
N LEU A 753 -37.83 46.15 -12.21
CA LEU A 753 -36.94 45.07 -11.78
C LEU A 753 -36.56 45.28 -10.30
N ASN A 754 -37.44 44.93 -9.39
CA ASN A 754 -37.26 45.12 -7.93
C ASN A 754 -37.40 43.79 -7.14
N ASP A 755 -37.58 42.70 -7.84
CA ASP A 755 -37.57 41.31 -7.36
C ASP A 755 -37.28 40.43 -8.56
N ASP A 756 -37.09 39.11 -8.36
CA ASP A 756 -37.07 38.14 -9.46
C ASP A 756 -38.43 38.23 -10.17
N LEU A 757 -38.41 38.27 -11.49
CA LEU A 757 -39.63 38.48 -12.30
C LEU A 757 -39.94 37.22 -13.09
N ASP A 758 -41.22 36.81 -13.00
CA ASP A 758 -41.81 35.79 -13.87
C ASP A 758 -42.54 36.47 -15.04
N ILE A 759 -42.11 36.25 -16.26
CA ILE A 759 -42.70 36.83 -17.46
C ILE A 759 -43.18 35.72 -18.39
N THR A 760 -44.46 35.65 -18.63
CA THR A 760 -45.07 34.71 -19.59
C THR A 760 -45.54 35.46 -20.84
N CYS A 761 -44.96 35.11 -21.99
CA CYS A 761 -45.37 35.60 -23.32
C CYS A 761 -46.24 34.53 -24.00
N SER A 762 -47.47 34.85 -24.36
CA SER A 762 -48.28 33.95 -25.14
C SER A 762 -48.33 34.38 -26.62
N ILE A 763 -47.89 33.53 -27.54
CA ILE A 763 -47.85 33.80 -28.99
C ILE A 763 -48.90 32.91 -29.66
N ASP A 764 -49.83 33.53 -30.44
CA ASP A 764 -50.80 32.81 -31.25
C ASP A 764 -50.09 32.22 -32.48
N LEU A 765 -49.93 30.90 -32.49
CA LEU A 765 -49.25 30.22 -33.61
C LEU A 765 -50.25 29.36 -34.40
N PRO A 766 -50.12 29.30 -35.75
CA PRO A 766 -50.80 28.28 -36.53
C PRO A 766 -50.23 26.88 -36.16
N ASN A 767 -51.03 25.83 -36.46
CA ASN A 767 -50.59 24.45 -36.23
C ASN A 767 -49.17 24.19 -36.63
N GLN A 768 -48.35 23.61 -35.75
CA GLN A 768 -46.93 23.35 -35.97
C GLN A 768 -46.67 21.85 -36.26
N ALA A 769 -45.53 21.51 -36.75
CA ALA A 769 -45.07 20.12 -36.85
C ALA A 769 -44.58 19.63 -35.48
N PRO A 770 -44.71 18.34 -35.18
CA PRO A 770 -44.29 17.76 -33.89
C PRO A 770 -42.78 17.97 -33.59
N PHE A 771 -42.46 18.07 -32.34
CA PHE A 771 -41.07 18.08 -31.87
C PHE A 771 -40.66 16.67 -31.52
N ILE A 772 -39.56 16.21 -32.10
CA ILE A 772 -38.99 14.91 -31.86
C ILE A 772 -38.08 14.97 -30.64
N VAL A 773 -38.39 14.17 -29.62
CA VAL A 773 -37.52 13.86 -28.48
C VAL A 773 -37.09 12.41 -28.60
N TRP A 774 -35.91 12.20 -29.14
CA TRP A 774 -35.37 10.86 -29.32
C TRP A 774 -34.36 10.57 -28.24
N GLU A 775 -34.72 9.75 -27.25
CA GLU A 775 -33.87 9.43 -26.10
C GLU A 775 -32.82 8.39 -26.49
N THR A 776 -33.26 7.23 -26.95
CA THR A 776 -32.38 6.11 -27.29
C THR A 776 -32.73 5.50 -28.64
N PRO A 777 -31.74 4.90 -29.35
CA PRO A 777 -30.30 4.92 -29.13
C PRO A 777 -29.67 6.30 -29.29
N LEU A 778 -28.53 6.53 -28.61
CA LEU A 778 -27.78 7.79 -28.74
C LEU A 778 -27.12 7.91 -30.12
N PRO A 779 -26.85 9.12 -30.63
CA PRO A 779 -26.15 9.31 -31.89
C PRO A 779 -24.79 8.64 -31.89
N ASN A 780 -24.44 7.92 -32.97
CA ASN A 780 -23.19 7.19 -33.15
C ASN A 780 -22.92 6.12 -32.05
N SER A 781 -23.98 5.56 -31.48
CA SER A 781 -23.84 4.45 -30.55
C SER A 781 -23.43 3.16 -31.29
N VAL A 782 -22.63 2.33 -30.60
CA VAL A 782 -22.19 1.03 -31.08
C VAL A 782 -22.72 -0.03 -30.13
N TYR A 783 -23.30 -1.08 -30.68
CA TYR A 783 -23.89 -2.22 -29.96
C TYR A 783 -23.28 -3.52 -30.45
N GLY A 784 -23.26 -4.53 -29.59
CA GLY A 784 -23.00 -5.90 -30.01
C GLY A 784 -24.11 -6.43 -30.95
N SER A 785 -23.78 -7.34 -31.85
CA SER A 785 -24.71 -7.90 -32.85
C SER A 785 -25.97 -8.50 -32.24
N SER A 786 -25.93 -9.03 -31.03
CA SER A 786 -27.06 -9.57 -30.29
C SER A 786 -27.54 -8.71 -29.12
N GLU A 787 -26.96 -7.54 -28.93
CA GLU A 787 -27.29 -6.65 -27.85
C GLU A 787 -28.68 -6.03 -28.02
N ARG A 788 -29.43 -6.01 -26.92
CA ARG A 788 -30.78 -5.43 -26.86
C ARG A 788 -30.75 -3.92 -27.05
N ILE A 789 -31.39 -3.42 -28.10
CA ILE A 789 -31.43 -2.00 -28.43
C ILE A 789 -32.83 -1.45 -28.18
N VAL A 790 -32.89 -0.42 -27.37
CA VAL A 790 -34.16 0.28 -27.03
C VAL A 790 -34.28 1.50 -27.93
N PHE A 791 -35.34 1.56 -28.72
CA PHE A 791 -35.75 2.73 -29.47
C PHE A 791 -36.83 3.46 -28.69
N ASN A 792 -36.55 4.67 -28.23
CA ASN A 792 -37.43 5.47 -27.40
C ASN A 792 -37.53 6.91 -27.87
N ALA A 793 -38.73 7.30 -28.30
CA ALA A 793 -39.11 8.67 -28.63
C ALA A 793 -40.47 9.05 -28.01
N THR A 794 -40.77 8.42 -26.82
CA THR A 794 -42.06 8.62 -26.16
C THR A 794 -42.32 10.05 -25.72
N ASP A 795 -41.25 10.80 -25.43
CA ASP A 795 -41.36 12.20 -24.99
C ASP A 795 -41.48 13.20 -26.17
N SER A 796 -41.58 12.70 -27.40
CA SER A 796 -41.96 13.54 -28.54
C SER A 796 -43.35 14.11 -28.32
N TRP A 797 -43.55 15.36 -28.63
CA TRP A 797 -44.76 16.08 -28.38
C TRP A 797 -45.13 17.05 -29.49
N ASP A 798 -46.38 17.41 -29.55
CA ASP A 798 -46.90 18.39 -30.46
C ASP A 798 -47.34 19.64 -29.72
N MET A 799 -47.04 20.82 -30.27
CA MET A 799 -47.33 22.10 -29.62
C MET A 799 -48.85 22.36 -29.56
N ASP A 800 -49.61 21.76 -30.45
CA ASP A 800 -51.05 21.91 -30.56
C ASP A 800 -51.81 20.76 -29.92
N TYR A 801 -51.11 19.80 -29.33
CA TYR A 801 -51.66 18.56 -28.71
C TYR A 801 -52.23 17.57 -29.71
N ASP A 802 -51.80 17.63 -30.92
CA ASP A 802 -52.21 16.65 -31.88
C ASP A 802 -51.70 15.25 -31.55
N SER A 803 -52.47 14.24 -31.90
CA SER A 803 -52.04 12.86 -31.74
C SER A 803 -50.88 12.56 -32.70
N LEU A 804 -49.84 11.98 -32.17
CA LEU A 804 -48.62 11.69 -32.95
C LEU A 804 -48.61 10.29 -33.53
N SER A 805 -48.08 10.18 -34.74
CA SER A 805 -47.77 8.92 -35.39
C SER A 805 -46.25 8.85 -35.68
N PHE A 806 -45.65 7.66 -35.51
CA PHE A 806 -44.22 7.45 -35.58
C PHE A 806 -43.85 6.49 -36.70
N SER A 807 -42.78 6.79 -37.43
CA SER A 807 -42.22 5.93 -38.46
C SER A 807 -40.71 5.83 -38.27
N TRP A 808 -40.21 4.62 -38.11
CA TRP A 808 -38.81 4.33 -37.97
C TRP A 808 -38.28 3.54 -39.18
N VAL A 809 -37.21 3.96 -39.78
CA VAL A 809 -36.62 3.34 -40.94
C VAL A 809 -35.11 3.19 -40.76
N SER A 810 -34.60 2.02 -41.04
CA SER A 810 -33.15 1.75 -41.10
C SER A 810 -32.66 1.74 -42.54
N SER A 811 -31.48 2.28 -42.79
CA SER A 811 -30.83 2.25 -44.11
C SER A 811 -30.50 0.83 -44.58
N ILE A 812 -30.35 -0.14 -43.69
CA ILE A 812 -30.03 -1.54 -44.01
C ILE A 812 -31.29 -2.39 -44.01
N ASP A 813 -32.07 -2.34 -42.90
CA ASP A 813 -33.19 -3.26 -42.68
C ASP A 813 -34.57 -2.70 -43.10
N GLY A 814 -34.60 -1.46 -43.59
CA GLY A 814 -35.84 -0.83 -44.00
C GLY A 814 -36.74 -0.41 -42.85
N THR A 815 -38.05 -0.58 -42.98
CA THR A 815 -39.02 -0.14 -41.96
C THR A 815 -38.92 -0.98 -40.70
N LEU A 816 -38.59 -0.36 -39.56
CA LEU A 816 -38.43 -0.99 -38.26
C LEU A 816 -39.72 -1.03 -37.45
N SER A 817 -40.66 -0.12 -37.69
CA SER A 817 -41.92 -0.07 -36.95
C SER A 817 -43.01 -0.90 -37.64
N SER A 818 -43.89 -1.50 -36.80
CA SER A 818 -45.03 -2.31 -37.28
C SER A 818 -45.97 -1.52 -38.21
N PRO A 819 -46.57 -2.14 -39.26
CA PRO A 819 -47.39 -1.46 -40.28
C PRO A 819 -48.71 -0.84 -39.78
N SER A 820 -49.11 -1.03 -38.52
CA SER A 820 -50.40 -0.57 -37.96
C SER A 820 -50.37 0.74 -37.19
N GLY A 821 -49.46 1.65 -37.51
CA GLY A 821 -49.25 2.90 -36.78
C GLY A 821 -48.00 2.78 -35.88
N GLY A 822 -46.88 3.42 -36.29
CA GLY A 822 -45.64 3.31 -35.58
C GLY A 822 -45.72 3.69 -34.10
N THR A 823 -45.07 2.95 -33.26
CA THR A 823 -45.02 3.23 -31.85
C THR A 823 -43.86 4.13 -31.49
N PRO A 824 -43.97 5.01 -30.49
CA PRO A 824 -42.86 5.82 -30.04
C PRO A 824 -41.74 4.99 -29.36
N PHE A 825 -42.06 3.75 -28.98
CA PHE A 825 -41.16 2.87 -28.23
C PHE A 825 -41.21 1.44 -28.77
N PHE A 826 -40.07 0.84 -29.06
CA PHE A 826 -39.93 -0.59 -29.31
C PHE A 826 -38.52 -1.05 -28.96
N ILE A 827 -38.33 -2.38 -28.91
CA ILE A 827 -37.05 -3.00 -28.60
C ILE A 827 -36.65 -3.88 -29.78
N ALA A 828 -35.44 -3.69 -30.32
CA ALA A 828 -34.82 -4.59 -31.30
C ALA A 828 -33.80 -5.52 -30.61
N ASN A 829 -33.52 -6.64 -31.26
CA ASN A 829 -32.56 -7.65 -30.79
C ASN A 829 -32.85 -8.20 -29.38
N ASP A 830 -34.14 -8.28 -28.97
CA ASP A 830 -34.55 -8.91 -27.72
C ASP A 830 -34.81 -10.40 -27.95
N PRO A 831 -33.95 -11.33 -27.48
CA PRO A 831 -34.13 -12.76 -27.75
C PRO A 831 -35.39 -13.37 -27.11
N LEU A 832 -36.05 -12.66 -26.17
CA LEU A 832 -37.21 -13.17 -25.47
C LEU A 832 -38.55 -12.69 -26.10
N ASN A 833 -38.56 -11.52 -26.78
CA ASN A 833 -39.82 -10.86 -27.16
C ASN A 833 -39.79 -10.13 -28.52
N SER A 834 -38.69 -10.07 -29.24
CA SER A 834 -38.61 -9.32 -30.48
C SER A 834 -38.65 -10.21 -31.70
N SER A 835 -39.49 -9.80 -32.66
CA SER A 835 -39.41 -10.33 -34.02
C SER A 835 -38.53 -9.48 -34.94
N LEU A 836 -37.91 -8.43 -34.41
CA LEU A 836 -37.09 -7.47 -35.11
C LEU A 836 -35.63 -7.62 -34.65
N PHE A 837 -34.82 -8.12 -35.57
CA PHE A 837 -33.36 -8.17 -35.42
C PHE A 837 -32.74 -7.24 -36.46
N LEU A 838 -31.83 -6.39 -36.06
CA LEU A 838 -31.05 -5.54 -36.92
C LEU A 838 -29.82 -6.32 -37.43
N SER A 839 -29.50 -6.11 -38.68
CA SER A 839 -28.32 -6.68 -39.33
C SER A 839 -27.03 -6.01 -38.82
N ASP A 840 -25.89 -6.68 -38.95
CA ASP A 840 -24.59 -6.04 -38.65
C ASP A 840 -24.27 -4.96 -39.69
N GLY A 841 -23.69 -3.88 -39.22
CA GLY A 841 -23.29 -2.74 -40.08
C GLY A 841 -23.63 -1.38 -39.46
N GLU A 842 -23.32 -0.35 -40.19
CA GLU A 842 -23.64 1.03 -39.86
C GLU A 842 -25.03 1.40 -40.40
N HIS A 843 -26.01 1.49 -39.51
CA HIS A 843 -27.35 1.91 -39.83
C HIS A 843 -27.51 3.41 -39.71
N THR A 844 -28.06 4.05 -40.71
CA THR A 844 -28.70 5.35 -40.56
C THR A 844 -30.16 5.10 -40.23
N ILE A 845 -30.54 5.38 -39.00
CA ILE A 845 -31.94 5.25 -38.52
C ILE A 845 -32.63 6.60 -38.70
N GLU A 846 -33.73 6.63 -39.47
CA GLU A 846 -34.59 7.79 -39.64
C GLU A 846 -35.85 7.62 -38.81
N LEU A 847 -36.16 8.62 -37.97
CA LEU A 847 -37.41 8.75 -37.25
C LEU A 847 -38.21 9.90 -37.85
N THR A 848 -39.38 9.60 -38.34
CA THR A 848 -40.39 10.59 -38.79
C THR A 848 -41.58 10.56 -37.82
N VAL A 849 -41.93 11.71 -37.26
CA VAL A 849 -43.09 11.90 -36.40
C VAL A 849 -44.05 12.89 -37.07
N CYS A 850 -45.31 12.48 -37.24
CA CYS A 850 -46.32 13.29 -37.86
C CYS A 850 -47.51 13.55 -36.91
N ASP A 851 -48.10 14.75 -37.02
CA ASP A 851 -49.33 15.13 -36.32
C ASP A 851 -50.57 14.55 -36.99
N SER A 852 -51.77 14.80 -36.40
CA SER A 852 -53.04 14.35 -36.94
C SER A 852 -53.45 15.08 -38.21
N THR A 853 -52.83 16.23 -38.51
CA THR A 853 -53.09 17.04 -39.70
C THR A 853 -52.15 16.73 -40.85
N GLY A 854 -51.12 15.88 -40.63
CA GLY A 854 -50.18 15.43 -41.62
C GLY A 854 -48.90 16.30 -41.72
N ARG A 855 -48.62 17.17 -40.77
CA ARG A 855 -47.33 17.83 -40.66
C ARG A 855 -46.34 16.91 -39.94
N CYS A 856 -45.14 16.84 -40.45
CA CYS A 856 -44.13 15.89 -39.97
C CYS A 856 -42.80 16.55 -39.69
N SER A 857 -42.08 16.06 -38.68
CA SER A 857 -40.66 16.29 -38.40
C SER A 857 -39.89 15.00 -38.59
N THR A 858 -38.66 15.12 -39.05
CA THR A 858 -37.77 13.96 -39.29
C THR A 858 -36.43 14.18 -38.63
N MET A 859 -35.85 13.13 -38.02
CA MET A 859 -34.52 13.12 -37.39
C MET A 859 -33.79 11.83 -37.77
N GLU A 860 -32.48 11.93 -37.98
CA GLU A 860 -31.62 10.78 -38.28
C GLU A 860 -30.56 10.58 -37.21
N ARG A 861 -30.22 9.31 -36.96
CA ARG A 861 -29.08 8.91 -36.13
C ARG A 861 -28.36 7.72 -36.71
N ILE A 862 -27.03 7.69 -36.53
CA ILE A 862 -26.21 6.54 -36.87
C ILE A 862 -26.12 5.61 -35.67
N VAL A 863 -26.35 4.31 -35.93
CA VAL A 863 -26.22 3.22 -34.96
C VAL A 863 -25.44 2.10 -35.62
N THR A 864 -24.39 1.61 -34.98
CA THR A 864 -23.53 0.58 -35.55
C THR A 864 -23.65 -0.70 -34.77
N LEU A 865 -23.89 -1.83 -35.43
CA LEU A 865 -23.88 -3.17 -34.82
C LEU A 865 -22.62 -3.89 -35.26
N LEU A 866 -21.88 -4.39 -34.29
CA LEU A 866 -20.61 -5.09 -34.49
C LEU A 866 -20.53 -6.32 -33.57
N ASN A 867 -19.96 -7.40 -34.09
CA ASN A 867 -19.55 -8.50 -33.20
C ASN A 867 -18.46 -8.03 -32.26
N LEU A 868 -18.65 -8.18 -30.99
CA LEU A 868 -17.69 -7.74 -29.95
C LEU A 868 -16.76 -8.88 -29.55
N PRO A 869 -15.50 -8.60 -29.19
CA PRO A 869 -14.58 -9.65 -28.73
C PRO A 869 -15.02 -10.22 -27.38
N PRO A 870 -14.65 -11.48 -27.07
CA PRO A 870 -14.95 -12.12 -25.82
C PRO A 870 -14.44 -11.32 -24.59
N LEU A 871 -15.21 -11.31 -23.52
CA LEU A 871 -14.81 -10.79 -22.23
C LEU A 871 -14.14 -11.90 -21.43
N MET A 872 -12.82 -11.90 -21.42
CA MET A 872 -12.01 -12.93 -20.77
C MET A 872 -11.99 -12.76 -19.26
N SER A 873 -12.30 -13.81 -18.51
CA SER A 873 -12.11 -13.91 -17.07
C SER A 873 -11.35 -15.19 -16.74
N VAL A 874 -10.18 -15.04 -16.14
CA VAL A 874 -9.26 -16.14 -15.84
C VAL A 874 -9.02 -16.24 -14.35
N ALA A 875 -9.24 -17.42 -13.79
CA ALA A 875 -8.75 -17.77 -12.46
C ALA A 875 -7.87 -19.03 -12.56
N THR A 876 -6.94 -19.20 -11.65
CA THR A 876 -6.01 -20.33 -11.69
C THR A 876 -5.87 -20.99 -10.33
N LEU A 877 -5.54 -22.29 -10.35
CA LEU A 877 -5.18 -23.03 -9.15
C LEU A 877 -3.92 -23.88 -9.48
N PRO A 878 -2.76 -23.66 -8.85
CA PRO A 878 -2.50 -22.64 -7.81
C PRO A 878 -2.79 -21.21 -8.23
N GLU A 879 -3.11 -20.35 -7.26
CA GLU A 879 -3.33 -18.92 -7.54
C GLU A 879 -2.03 -18.25 -8.00
N ILE A 880 -2.14 -17.35 -8.96
CA ILE A 880 -1.03 -16.54 -9.44
C ILE A 880 -0.72 -15.49 -8.38
N SER A 881 0.55 -15.35 -8.05
CA SER A 881 1.02 -14.31 -7.14
C SER A 881 0.71 -12.90 -7.68
N PRO A 882 0.67 -11.86 -6.86
CA PRO A 882 0.50 -10.48 -7.31
C PRO A 882 1.55 -10.01 -8.33
N PHE A 883 2.62 -10.77 -8.51
CA PHE A 883 3.69 -10.51 -9.48
C PHE A 883 3.51 -11.25 -10.81
N GLY A 884 2.36 -11.89 -11.02
CA GLY A 884 2.09 -12.62 -12.25
C GLY A 884 2.81 -13.98 -12.35
N VAL A 885 3.27 -14.55 -11.24
CA VAL A 885 3.99 -15.83 -11.20
C VAL A 885 3.15 -16.89 -10.48
N MET A 886 2.97 -18.05 -11.11
CA MET A 886 2.42 -19.27 -10.52
C MET A 886 3.57 -20.20 -10.14
N SER A 887 3.65 -20.60 -8.89
CA SER A 887 4.57 -21.67 -8.47
C SER A 887 3.88 -23.01 -8.61
N LEU A 888 4.46 -23.90 -9.42
CA LEU A 888 3.88 -25.20 -9.76
C LEU A 888 4.95 -26.30 -9.58
N GLY A 889 4.59 -27.42 -8.96
CA GLY A 889 5.45 -28.59 -8.93
C GLY A 889 5.71 -29.13 -10.33
N MET A 890 6.91 -29.67 -10.62
CA MET A 890 7.30 -30.09 -11.96
C MET A 890 6.35 -31.14 -12.61
N THR A 891 5.67 -31.93 -11.80
CA THR A 891 4.69 -32.92 -12.26
C THR A 891 3.25 -32.58 -11.91
N ALA A 892 3.02 -31.41 -11.33
CA ALA A 892 1.69 -30.99 -10.91
C ALA A 892 0.89 -30.40 -12.08
N ASN A 893 -0.42 -30.59 -12.05
CA ASN A 893 -1.34 -29.99 -13.01
C ASN A 893 -1.78 -28.62 -12.48
N ALA A 894 -1.91 -27.64 -13.37
CA ALA A 894 -2.58 -26.41 -13.06
C ALA A 894 -4.05 -26.45 -13.53
N THR A 895 -4.93 -25.84 -12.76
CA THR A 895 -6.29 -25.57 -13.22
C THR A 895 -6.35 -24.16 -13.77
N VAL A 896 -6.80 -24.03 -15.01
CA VAL A 896 -7.17 -22.76 -15.63
C VAL A 896 -8.70 -22.71 -15.66
N ASP A 897 -9.28 -21.81 -14.90
CA ASP A 897 -10.73 -21.62 -14.82
C ASP A 897 -11.15 -20.43 -15.67
N LEU A 898 -11.85 -20.71 -16.76
CA LEU A 898 -12.41 -19.74 -17.69
C LEU A 898 -13.94 -19.61 -17.54
N SER A 899 -14.54 -20.15 -16.48
CA SER A 899 -16.00 -20.16 -16.29
C SER A 899 -16.65 -18.78 -16.26
N GLY A 900 -15.89 -17.75 -15.93
CA GLY A 900 -16.32 -16.35 -16.00
C GLY A 900 -16.17 -15.70 -17.37
N THR A 901 -15.57 -16.39 -18.35
CA THR A 901 -15.40 -15.88 -19.71
C THR A 901 -16.71 -16.00 -20.46
N LEU A 902 -17.14 -14.92 -21.08
CA LEU A 902 -18.38 -14.87 -21.84
C LEU A 902 -18.17 -14.06 -23.12
N ASP A 903 -18.87 -14.46 -24.13
CA ASP A 903 -19.02 -13.66 -25.34
C ASP A 903 -20.29 -12.80 -25.24
N PRO A 904 -20.21 -11.50 -25.55
CA PRO A 904 -21.38 -10.61 -25.47
C PRO A 904 -22.54 -11.05 -26.37
N GLU A 905 -22.23 -11.64 -27.52
CA GLU A 905 -23.19 -12.15 -28.50
C GLU A 905 -23.53 -13.63 -28.29
N ASN A 906 -22.89 -14.27 -27.31
CA ASN A 906 -23.02 -15.68 -27.00
C ASN A 906 -22.51 -16.60 -28.13
N ASP A 907 -21.48 -16.13 -28.85
CA ASP A 907 -20.79 -16.93 -29.84
C ASP A 907 -20.00 -18.08 -29.20
N SER A 908 -19.73 -19.10 -29.98
CA SER A 908 -18.97 -20.26 -29.53
C SER A 908 -17.50 -19.89 -29.34
N LEU A 909 -17.01 -20.02 -28.12
CA LEU A 909 -15.63 -19.69 -27.81
C LEU A 909 -14.68 -20.87 -28.08
N GLU A 910 -13.55 -20.56 -28.70
CA GLU A 910 -12.38 -21.42 -28.82
C GLU A 910 -11.24 -20.86 -27.96
N CYS A 911 -10.58 -21.74 -27.18
CA CYS A 911 -9.55 -21.31 -26.25
C CYS A 911 -8.27 -22.17 -26.38
N TRP A 912 -7.12 -21.50 -26.20
CA TRP A 912 -5.80 -22.14 -26.25
C TRP A 912 -4.92 -21.68 -25.08
N VAL A 913 -3.99 -22.54 -24.72
CA VAL A 913 -2.91 -22.22 -23.79
C VAL A 913 -1.60 -22.36 -24.56
N LEU A 914 -0.89 -21.27 -24.69
CA LEU A 914 0.38 -21.17 -25.37
C LEU A 914 1.52 -21.06 -24.36
N THR A 915 2.62 -21.75 -24.57
CA THR A 915 3.81 -21.63 -23.74
C THR A 915 4.97 -20.98 -24.50
N SER A 916 5.83 -20.27 -23.79
CA SER A 916 6.99 -19.61 -24.42
C SER A 916 8.02 -20.59 -25.00
N TYR A 917 7.94 -21.87 -24.67
CA TYR A 917 8.77 -22.91 -25.26
C TYR A 917 8.09 -23.65 -26.45
N GLY A 918 6.89 -23.20 -26.87
CA GLY A 918 6.27 -23.57 -28.14
C GLY A 918 5.11 -24.56 -28.09
N ASP A 919 4.65 -24.97 -26.92
CA ASP A 919 3.44 -25.80 -26.80
C ASP A 919 2.19 -24.95 -27.08
N ASN A 920 1.26 -25.54 -27.81
CA ASN A 920 -0.08 -25.00 -28.06
C ASN A 920 -1.11 -26.05 -27.65
N ILE A 921 -1.77 -25.80 -26.53
CA ILE A 921 -2.73 -26.73 -25.93
C ILE A 921 -4.13 -26.17 -26.18
N SER A 922 -4.89 -26.79 -27.07
CA SER A 922 -6.31 -26.45 -27.29
C SER A 922 -7.15 -26.96 -26.11
N LEU A 923 -7.99 -26.11 -25.56
CA LEU A 923 -8.91 -26.47 -24.48
C LEU A 923 -10.20 -27.04 -25.08
N GLU A 924 -10.74 -28.08 -24.46
CA GLU A 924 -11.96 -28.74 -24.94
C GLU A 924 -13.19 -27.84 -24.84
N PRO A 925 -14.04 -27.77 -25.89
CA PRO A 925 -15.30 -27.02 -25.84
C PRO A 925 -16.33 -27.63 -24.86
N PRO A 926 -17.20 -26.84 -24.20
CA PRO A 926 -17.12 -25.38 -24.13
C PRO A 926 -15.93 -24.97 -23.26
N CYS A 927 -15.13 -24.04 -23.76
CA CYS A 927 -13.90 -23.67 -23.06
C CYS A 927 -14.10 -22.71 -21.86
N ASN A 928 -15.28 -22.13 -21.72
CA ASN A 928 -15.65 -21.31 -20.56
C ASN A 928 -16.00 -22.15 -19.31
N ARG A 929 -15.08 -22.99 -18.91
CA ARG A 929 -15.14 -23.87 -17.72
C ARG A 929 -13.74 -24.07 -17.14
N PRO A 930 -13.60 -24.69 -15.96
CA PRO A 930 -12.29 -25.08 -15.46
C PRO A 930 -11.64 -26.18 -16.30
N HIS A 931 -10.37 -26.02 -16.64
CA HIS A 931 -9.55 -26.98 -17.39
C HIS A 931 -8.31 -27.38 -16.60
N GLN A 932 -7.98 -28.66 -16.60
CA GLN A 932 -6.71 -29.16 -16.09
C GLN A 932 -5.67 -29.10 -17.21
N VAL A 933 -4.63 -28.33 -16.99
CA VAL A 933 -3.53 -28.18 -17.94
C VAL A 933 -2.25 -28.75 -17.35
N VAL A 934 -1.60 -29.60 -18.12
CA VAL A 934 -0.31 -30.20 -17.77
C VAL A 934 0.76 -29.47 -18.57
N PHE A 935 1.70 -28.88 -17.90
CA PHE A 935 2.85 -28.25 -18.53
C PHE A 935 4.04 -29.20 -18.55
N ALA A 936 4.80 -29.20 -19.65
CA ALA A 936 6.05 -29.96 -19.67
C ALA A 936 7.04 -29.38 -18.65
N PRO A 937 7.73 -30.22 -17.86
CA PRO A 937 8.72 -29.73 -16.88
C PRO A 937 9.79 -28.88 -17.54
N GLN A 938 10.06 -27.71 -16.96
CA GLN A 938 11.11 -26.78 -17.40
C GLN A 938 11.97 -26.41 -16.21
N GLU A 939 13.28 -26.35 -16.40
CA GLU A 939 14.22 -25.94 -15.33
C GLU A 939 14.18 -24.42 -15.07
N ASP A 940 13.78 -23.63 -16.06
CA ASP A 940 13.64 -22.18 -15.98
C ASP A 940 12.17 -21.74 -15.98
N THR A 941 11.92 -20.54 -15.49
CA THR A 941 10.60 -19.92 -15.57
C THR A 941 10.17 -19.69 -17.03
N PHE A 942 8.92 -19.93 -17.33
CA PHE A 942 8.38 -19.71 -18.68
C PHE A 942 7.03 -18.99 -18.63
N THR A 943 6.71 -18.32 -19.71
CA THR A 943 5.44 -17.60 -19.85
C THR A 943 4.37 -18.50 -20.46
N VAL A 944 3.19 -18.45 -19.89
CA VAL A 944 1.97 -19.05 -20.39
C VAL A 944 1.04 -17.95 -20.84
N THR A 945 0.50 -18.05 -22.04
CA THR A 945 -0.52 -17.15 -22.56
C THR A 945 -1.79 -17.93 -22.85
N ILE A 946 -2.90 -17.46 -22.33
CA ILE A 946 -4.22 -18.00 -22.61
C ILE A 946 -4.85 -17.12 -23.66
N GLU A 947 -5.37 -17.71 -24.72
CA GLU A 947 -6.08 -17.01 -25.78
C GLU A 947 -7.50 -17.53 -25.91
N VAL A 948 -8.44 -16.62 -26.11
CA VAL A 948 -9.86 -16.87 -26.31
C VAL A 948 -10.33 -16.17 -27.58
N SER A 949 -10.99 -16.86 -28.46
CA SER A 949 -11.53 -16.34 -29.72
C SER A 949 -13.00 -16.70 -29.90
N ASP A 950 -13.78 -15.80 -30.43
CA ASP A 950 -15.14 -16.00 -30.94
C ASP A 950 -15.17 -16.43 -32.41
N GLY A 951 -14.01 -16.56 -33.06
CA GLY A 951 -13.87 -16.90 -34.47
C GLY A 951 -14.03 -15.70 -35.43
N THR A 952 -14.42 -14.55 -34.93
CA THR A 952 -14.67 -13.33 -35.74
C THR A 952 -13.69 -12.23 -35.44
N ASN A 953 -13.46 -11.95 -34.15
CA ASN A 953 -12.53 -10.93 -33.68
C ASN A 953 -11.09 -11.49 -33.51
N GLN A 954 -10.14 -10.59 -33.34
CA GLN A 954 -8.80 -10.99 -32.91
C GLN A 954 -8.89 -11.64 -31.53
N PRO A 955 -8.21 -12.77 -31.29
CA PRO A 955 -8.22 -13.43 -30.00
C PRO A 955 -7.82 -12.51 -28.84
N VAL A 956 -8.55 -12.57 -27.76
CA VAL A 956 -8.20 -11.88 -26.51
C VAL A 956 -7.21 -12.76 -25.76
N SER A 957 -6.11 -12.17 -25.27
CA SER A 957 -5.03 -12.91 -24.62
C SER A 957 -4.73 -12.41 -23.22
N TRP A 958 -4.34 -13.31 -22.35
CA TRP A 958 -3.88 -13.03 -20.99
C TRP A 958 -2.69 -13.92 -20.65
N ALA A 959 -1.64 -13.36 -20.03
CA ALA A 959 -0.38 -14.06 -19.81
C ALA A 959 0.08 -14.01 -18.35
N PHE A 960 0.76 -15.08 -17.91
CA PHE A 960 1.42 -15.21 -16.62
C PHE A 960 2.68 -16.06 -16.75
N THR A 961 3.51 -16.07 -15.70
CA THR A 961 4.75 -16.87 -15.67
C THR A 961 4.57 -18.07 -14.75
N ILE A 962 5.07 -19.23 -15.16
CA ILE A 962 5.19 -20.41 -14.29
C ILE A 962 6.64 -20.54 -13.83
N ASP A 963 6.79 -20.77 -12.53
CA ASP A 963 8.03 -21.14 -11.86
C ASP A 963 7.87 -22.56 -11.33
N HIS A 964 8.52 -23.53 -11.98
CA HIS A 964 8.48 -24.93 -11.59
C HIS A 964 9.41 -25.19 -10.41
N TYR A 965 8.93 -25.89 -9.42
CA TYR A 965 9.75 -26.33 -8.29
C TYR A 965 9.68 -27.84 -8.11
N ASN A 966 10.80 -28.39 -7.66
CA ASN A 966 10.87 -29.82 -7.32
C ASN A 966 10.01 -30.11 -6.07
N GLN A 967 9.16 -31.11 -6.14
CA GLN A 967 8.26 -31.48 -5.06
C GLN A 967 8.93 -32.46 -4.10
N LEU A 968 8.45 -32.50 -2.88
CA LEU A 968 8.95 -33.49 -1.91
C LEU A 968 8.42 -34.87 -2.23
N PRO A 969 9.26 -35.96 -2.09
CA PRO A 969 8.82 -37.29 -2.27
C PRO A 969 7.60 -37.65 -1.42
N VAL A 970 6.69 -38.42 -1.99
CA VAL A 970 5.53 -38.93 -1.26
C VAL A 970 5.91 -40.25 -0.59
N ILE A 971 6.08 -40.16 0.74
CA ILE A 971 6.51 -41.33 1.52
C ILE A 971 5.34 -42.29 1.77
N ASN A 972 5.47 -43.49 1.27
CA ASN A 972 4.58 -44.60 1.59
C ASN A 972 5.38 -45.74 2.19
N TYR A 973 5.07 -46.17 3.39
CA TYR A 973 5.79 -47.26 4.04
C TYR A 973 4.86 -48.20 4.79
N GLU A 974 5.25 -49.48 4.82
CA GLU A 974 4.58 -50.52 5.57
C GLU A 974 5.58 -51.24 6.47
N ILE A 975 5.18 -51.48 7.71
CA ILE A 975 5.99 -52.21 8.69
C ILE A 975 5.34 -53.53 8.93
N ILE A 976 6.01 -54.60 8.52
CA ILE A 976 5.57 -55.98 8.74
C ILE A 976 6.44 -56.62 9.82
N ARG A 977 5.82 -57.13 10.88
CA ARG A 977 6.50 -57.74 12.02
C ARG A 977 6.17 -59.21 12.04
N SER A 978 7.18 -60.07 12.28
CA SER A 978 7.01 -61.50 12.46
C SER A 978 6.62 -61.95 13.86
N GLY A 979 6.80 -61.07 14.89
CA GLY A 979 6.49 -61.33 16.28
C GLY A 979 6.77 -60.09 17.20
N LEU A 980 6.79 -60.29 18.51
CA LEU A 980 7.04 -59.21 19.51
C LEU A 980 8.33 -59.42 20.32
N SER A 981 9.19 -60.38 19.90
CA SER A 981 10.48 -60.67 20.55
C SER A 981 11.60 -59.85 19.94
N SER A 982 12.68 -59.65 20.71
CA SER A 982 13.90 -58.96 20.25
C SER A 982 14.59 -59.65 19.06
N ASP A 983 14.30 -60.95 18.88
CA ASP A 983 14.90 -61.79 17.80
C ASP A 983 14.01 -61.93 16.57
N ASP A 984 12.85 -61.27 16.59
CA ASP A 984 11.92 -61.27 15.45
C ASP A 984 12.34 -60.29 14.36
N MET A 985 12.16 -60.72 13.11
CA MET A 985 12.45 -59.88 11.94
C MET A 985 11.36 -58.81 11.77
N MET A 986 11.80 -57.63 11.46
CA MET A 986 10.95 -56.53 11.04
C MET A 986 11.32 -56.17 9.60
N LEU A 987 10.34 -56.21 8.70
CA LEU A 987 10.49 -55.70 7.35
C LEU A 987 9.82 -54.34 7.26
N ILE A 988 10.56 -53.36 6.82
CA ILE A 988 10.03 -52.04 6.45
C ILE A 988 10.05 -51.97 4.92
N SER A 989 8.88 -51.87 4.32
CA SER A 989 8.72 -51.73 2.89
C SER A 989 8.40 -50.30 2.55
N PHE A 990 9.13 -49.73 1.64
CA PHE A 990 8.86 -48.42 1.03
C PHE A 990 8.28 -48.55 -0.38
N LEU A 991 7.70 -49.71 -0.71
CA LEU A 991 7.02 -49.93 -1.99
C LEU A 991 5.86 -48.90 -2.12
N GLY A 992 5.91 -48.09 -3.18
CA GLY A 992 4.95 -47.01 -3.39
C GLY A 992 5.38 -45.66 -2.84
N THR A 993 6.58 -45.53 -2.26
CA THR A 993 7.24 -44.26 -2.10
C THR A 993 7.75 -43.83 -3.46
N GLU A 994 7.28 -42.70 -3.89
CA GLU A 994 7.64 -42.17 -5.21
C GLU A 994 7.96 -40.69 -5.11
N ASP A 995 8.85 -40.25 -5.92
CA ASP A 995 9.07 -38.85 -6.17
C ASP A 995 8.15 -38.39 -7.30
N PRO A 996 7.38 -37.32 -7.16
CA PRO A 996 6.47 -36.86 -8.20
C PRO A 996 7.15 -36.57 -9.54
N GLU A 997 8.41 -36.17 -9.52
CA GLU A 997 9.24 -35.89 -10.68
C GLU A 997 10.00 -37.12 -11.20
N GLY A 998 9.98 -38.24 -10.45
CA GLY A 998 10.68 -39.45 -10.77
C GLY A 998 12.17 -39.44 -10.41
N ASP A 999 12.56 -38.55 -9.54
CA ASP A 999 13.93 -38.41 -9.06
C ASP A 999 14.37 -39.65 -8.25
N GLY A 1000 15.66 -39.92 -8.26
CA GLY A 1000 16.25 -41.01 -7.51
C GLY A 1000 16.11 -40.81 -6.00
N LEU A 1001 15.38 -41.69 -5.33
CA LEU A 1001 15.14 -41.57 -3.90
C LEU A 1001 16.26 -42.20 -3.08
N TYR A 1002 16.68 -41.49 -2.03
CA TYR A 1002 17.58 -42.02 -1.00
C TYR A 1002 16.79 -42.11 0.30
N PHE A 1003 16.85 -43.29 0.92
CA PHE A 1003 16.12 -43.59 2.16
C PHE A 1003 17.10 -43.63 3.34
N SER A 1004 16.71 -43.02 4.44
CA SER A 1004 17.40 -43.15 5.70
C SER A 1004 16.43 -43.42 6.82
N ILE A 1005 16.73 -44.40 7.66
CA ILE A 1005 15.89 -44.79 8.78
C ILE A 1005 16.64 -44.51 10.06
N TYR A 1006 16.00 -43.74 10.94
CA TYR A 1006 16.52 -43.32 12.23
C TYR A 1006 15.77 -43.98 13.38
N SER A 1007 16.47 -44.38 14.40
CA SER A 1007 15.93 -44.76 15.71
C SER A 1007 16.30 -43.68 16.74
N ASP A 1008 15.39 -43.33 17.60
CA ASP A 1008 15.60 -42.45 18.73
C ASP A 1008 16.61 -42.96 19.75
N ILE A 1009 16.85 -44.31 19.77
CA ILE A 1009 17.78 -44.99 20.68
C ILE A 1009 19.12 -45.31 20.00
N GLN A 1010 19.16 -45.68 18.75
CA GLN A 1010 20.35 -46.18 18.07
C GLN A 1010 20.90 -45.27 16.97
N GLY A 1011 20.25 -44.13 16.72
CA GLY A 1011 20.63 -43.25 15.63
C GLY A 1011 20.25 -43.80 14.24
N MET A 1012 21.07 -43.50 13.23
CA MET A 1012 20.82 -43.96 11.88
C MET A 1012 20.97 -45.50 11.80
N ILE A 1013 19.92 -46.15 11.35
CA ILE A 1013 19.86 -47.62 11.19
C ILE A 1013 20.22 -48.05 9.81
N TRP A 1014 19.77 -47.29 8.81
CA TRP A 1014 19.98 -47.61 7.40
C TRP A 1014 19.90 -46.40 6.53
N THR A 1015 20.70 -46.36 5.40
CA THR A 1015 20.67 -45.30 4.39
C THR A 1015 20.46 -45.93 3.01
#